data_a5dadd71dc924f50f8405dd6f6bcca13
#
_entry.id   a5dadd71dc924f50f8405dd6f6bcca13
#
_cell.length_a   1.000
_cell.length_b   1.000
_cell.length_c   1.000
_cell.angle_alpha   90.00
_cell.angle_beta   90.00
_cell.angle_gamma   90.00
#
_symmetry.space_group_name_H-M   'P 1'
#
loop_
_entity.id
_entity.type
_entity.pdbx_description
1 polymer ?
#
loop_
_entity_poly.entity_id
_entity_poly.type
_entity_poly.pdbx_seq_one_letter_code
_entity_poly.pdbx_strand_id
1 'polypeptide(L)'
;MSGKRFTLATDYVEDGMGLRRMAGLNRKLPDSEVSIDVASDHPSACAETVFPACVMEGREKISTQSNLPVLYAHSSELADKTTWQTLVDHSNNVSAISGRFASAFGARGLGELLGLVHDAGKASRLFQQRLEGRPIKVDHSTAGGKMLVDLFDGVGAGKKARGGWGACLAYAVLGHHGGLPNGRCGEKKSSLFERLNGDIEPFASFADIVALPETTGLKNDIPLLLRREQTPQEKTFGFTTLLRMLFSCLVDADYLDTEAFLDPERSAARKYTGMSLRDMRERLCSYMASFPESSSPVNQARTDIHQACVDGSLGPTGVYSLCVPTGGGKTLASLDFALSHAIANGLERIIYAIPYTSITEQTASTFRSLFGDESVLEHHSNYEFDEEDEQRALRERLEMENWDCPLVVTTNVQLFESIYSDRPSRCRKIHNLAKSVIVLDEVQSIPDSFLKPCLYALDELARNYGSTVVLCSATMPSFASQWLHDIKPVDLVPPDRRHTNLFDARVSIEDVGKVEPDELFSRVAECDQVLCVVSTRKAADLLFDALVEEVGNEGIFHLSALMVPAHRSYVISAIRRRLSDGLACRVISTQLIEAGVDLDFPVVFREIAGIDSVLQAAGRCNREGRLPLGHVYVFDCPEYAPKVPRGNGSSWLPKMRALGLEVVQTDPDPFGGSGVQQFFKRRFQEVDTDSLEIARDFSDPQRLEAANFPFESCGREFRFIDDAGIVVFVPWGAHGAEILDGIRAGQFDIRILRAAQRYTVSVPIWQFNVLKDAGEVSSYDTVPFWVLEPRSGSLPSYSNEKGLVVSSDGDDFLTL
;
A
#
# COMPACT_ATOMS: atom_id res chain seq x y z
N MET A 1 -5.81 46.95 -17.94
CA MET A 1 -6.99 46.17 -17.60
C MET A 1 -6.49 44.98 -16.82
N SER A 2 -6.67 44.97 -15.52
CA SER A 2 -5.99 44.11 -14.56
C SER A 2 -6.74 42.78 -14.35
N GLY A 3 -6.20 41.71 -14.81
CA GLY A 3 -6.69 40.38 -14.45
C GLY A 3 -6.32 40.04 -13.01
N LYS A 4 -7.29 40.03 -12.12
CA LYS A 4 -7.11 39.48 -10.77
C LYS A 4 -7.05 37.97 -10.82
N ARG A 5 -5.91 37.40 -10.46
CA ARG A 5 -5.77 35.97 -10.20
C ARG A 5 -6.40 35.66 -8.85
N PHE A 6 -7.42 34.83 -8.84
CA PHE A 6 -7.94 34.23 -7.61
C PHE A 6 -7.06 33.04 -7.22
N THR A 7 -6.54 33.10 -6.01
CA THR A 7 -5.75 32.00 -5.44
C THR A 7 -6.72 31.14 -4.64
N LEU A 8 -7.00 29.95 -5.11
CA LEU A 8 -7.64 28.89 -4.32
C LEU A 8 -6.76 28.58 -3.12
N ALA A 9 -7.25 28.81 -1.92
CA ALA A 9 -6.55 28.54 -0.68
C ALA A 9 -6.73 27.06 -0.30
N THR A 10 -5.96 26.20 -0.94
CA THR A 10 -5.70 24.87 -0.43
C THR A 10 -4.22 24.85 -0.06
N ASP A 11 -3.92 24.76 1.21
CA ASP A 11 -2.56 24.53 1.70
C ASP A 11 -2.15 23.12 1.27
N TYR A 12 -1.55 22.98 0.10
CA TYR A 12 -0.78 21.81 -0.24
C TYR A 12 0.58 21.95 0.44
N VAL A 13 0.79 21.14 1.44
CA VAL A 13 2.14 20.86 1.94
C VAL A 13 2.85 20.08 0.84
N GLU A 14 4.04 20.51 0.46
CA GLU A 14 4.91 19.80 -0.46
C GLU A 14 5.03 18.34 0.00
N ASP A 15 4.47 17.42 -0.80
CA ASP A 15 4.93 16.05 -0.78
C ASP A 15 6.39 16.07 -1.21
N GLY A 16 7.24 15.22 -0.66
CA GLY A 16 8.66 15.16 -0.96
C GLY A 16 9.04 14.94 -2.44
N MET A 17 8.08 15.10 -3.35
CA MET A 17 8.22 15.09 -4.81
C MET A 17 7.98 16.46 -5.46
N GLY A 18 8.05 17.57 -4.76
CA GLY A 18 8.21 18.92 -5.37
C GLY A 18 7.07 19.39 -6.29
N LEU A 19 5.82 18.95 -6.12
CA LEU A 19 4.71 19.32 -6.99
C LEU A 19 4.16 20.71 -6.65
N ARG A 20 4.51 21.70 -7.46
CA ARG A 20 3.85 23.01 -7.50
C ARG A 20 2.60 22.96 -8.40
N ARG A 21 1.53 23.60 -7.94
CA ARG A 21 0.23 23.80 -8.57
C ARG A 21 0.24 24.12 -10.07
N MET A 22 -0.67 23.50 -10.84
CA MET A 22 -1.18 24.07 -12.10
C MET A 22 -2.62 24.53 -11.94
N ALA A 23 -2.87 25.77 -12.35
CA ALA A 23 -4.20 26.35 -12.50
C ALA A 23 -4.76 25.95 -13.88
N GLY A 24 -6.08 25.68 -13.94
CA GLY A 24 -6.77 25.18 -15.11
C GLY A 24 -6.74 26.08 -16.34
N LEU A 25 -6.76 25.46 -17.48
CA LEU A 25 -7.07 26.05 -18.77
C LEU A 25 -8.49 25.65 -19.21
N ASN A 26 -9.40 26.61 -19.15
CA ASN A 26 -10.73 26.51 -19.79
C ASN A 26 -10.58 26.54 -21.31
N ARG A 27 -10.96 25.47 -21.98
CA ARG A 27 -11.34 25.52 -23.39
C ARG A 27 -12.84 25.28 -23.53
N LYS A 28 -13.55 26.27 -24.09
CA LYS A 28 -14.93 26.16 -24.52
C LYS A 28 -15.04 25.20 -25.69
N LEU A 29 -15.99 24.29 -25.64
CA LEU A 29 -16.48 23.54 -26.80
C LEU A 29 -17.81 24.12 -27.30
N PRO A 30 -18.11 24.03 -28.59
CA PRO A 30 -19.31 24.65 -29.16
C PRO A 30 -20.53 23.74 -29.07
N ASP A 31 -21.69 24.40 -28.94
CA ASP A 31 -23.03 23.81 -28.89
C ASP A 31 -23.36 23.03 -30.17
N SER A 32 -23.88 21.81 -30.02
CA SER A 32 -24.74 21.20 -31.05
C SER A 32 -25.84 20.39 -30.37
N GLU A 33 -27.05 20.88 -30.53
CA GLU A 33 -28.31 20.21 -30.19
C GLU A 33 -28.55 18.99 -31.06
N VAL A 34 -28.90 17.86 -30.45
CA VAL A 34 -29.67 16.79 -31.13
C VAL A 34 -30.67 16.22 -30.15
N SER A 35 -31.96 16.47 -30.47
CA SER A 35 -33.13 15.87 -29.86
C SER A 35 -33.39 14.47 -30.44
N ILE A 36 -33.70 13.49 -29.63
CA ILE A 36 -34.44 12.27 -30.05
C ILE A 36 -35.38 11.80 -28.94
N ASP A 37 -36.55 11.40 -29.42
CA ASP A 37 -37.79 11.12 -28.76
C ASP A 37 -37.86 9.86 -27.90
N VAL A 38 -38.86 9.91 -27.01
CA VAL A 38 -39.31 8.94 -26.03
C VAL A 38 -40.07 7.78 -26.68
N ALA A 39 -39.82 6.54 -26.25
CA ALA A 39 -40.85 5.48 -26.28
C ALA A 39 -40.72 4.58 -25.06
N SER A 40 -41.87 4.41 -24.40
CA SER A 40 -42.13 3.65 -23.19
C SER A 40 -42.04 2.14 -23.36
N ASP A 41 -41.65 1.37 -22.32
CA ASP A 41 -42.48 0.35 -21.69
C ASP A 41 -41.82 -0.27 -20.45
N HIS A 42 -42.63 -0.50 -19.44
CA HIS A 42 -42.35 -1.01 -18.08
C HIS A 42 -42.39 -2.54 -17.98
N PRO A 43 -42.23 -3.18 -16.76
CA PRO A 43 -41.20 -3.08 -15.70
C PRO A 43 -40.73 -4.45 -15.18
N SER A 44 -39.63 -4.48 -14.47
CA SER A 44 -39.43 -5.47 -13.41
C SER A 44 -38.44 -4.98 -12.34
N ALA A 45 -38.82 -5.17 -11.10
CA ALA A 45 -38.19 -4.63 -9.92
C ALA A 45 -36.85 -5.28 -9.61
N CYS A 46 -35.83 -4.44 -9.41
CA CYS A 46 -34.68 -4.74 -8.57
C CYS A 46 -34.35 -3.51 -7.73
N ALA A 47 -34.10 -3.74 -6.47
CA ALA A 47 -33.99 -2.74 -5.43
C ALA A 47 -32.86 -1.73 -5.71
N GLU A 48 -33.27 -0.50 -5.92
CA GLU A 48 -32.44 0.69 -5.96
C GLU A 48 -31.91 0.97 -4.57
N THR A 49 -30.61 0.86 -4.34
CA THR A 49 -29.94 1.66 -3.32
C THR A 49 -29.68 3.05 -3.91
N VAL A 50 -30.74 3.80 -4.05
CA VAL A 50 -30.68 5.24 -4.31
C VAL A 50 -30.10 5.89 -3.06
N PHE A 51 -29.04 6.66 -3.21
CA PHE A 51 -28.63 7.67 -2.23
C PHE A 51 -29.82 8.60 -2.01
N PRO A 52 -30.55 8.55 -0.89
CA PRO A 52 -31.54 9.54 -0.63
C PRO A 52 -30.79 10.81 -0.22
N ALA A 53 -31.01 11.89 -0.96
CA ALA A 53 -30.97 13.19 -0.35
C ALA A 53 -31.89 13.10 0.87
N CYS A 54 -31.29 12.97 2.06
CA CYS A 54 -32.04 12.84 3.31
C CYS A 54 -32.71 14.19 3.57
N VAL A 55 -33.93 14.36 3.02
CA VAL A 55 -34.84 15.37 3.48
C VAL A 55 -35.20 14.97 4.91
N MET A 56 -34.64 15.70 5.85
CA MET A 56 -35.01 15.61 7.26
C MET A 56 -36.43 16.14 7.42
N GLU A 57 -37.45 15.31 7.19
CA GLU A 57 -38.79 15.56 7.71
C GLU A 57 -38.82 15.20 9.19
N GLY A 58 -39.01 16.23 10.00
CA GLY A 58 -39.39 16.02 11.39
C GLY A 58 -38.52 16.58 12.49
N ARG A 59 -37.75 17.65 12.26
CA ARG A 59 -37.37 18.55 13.36
C ARG A 59 -38.06 19.91 13.11
N GLU A 60 -39.00 20.25 13.98
CA GLU A 60 -39.55 21.59 14.05
C GLU A 60 -38.40 22.61 14.01
N LYS A 61 -38.42 23.51 13.03
CA LYS A 61 -37.57 24.68 13.03
C LYS A 61 -37.88 25.48 14.29
N ILE A 62 -37.00 25.34 15.29
CA ILE A 62 -36.97 26.33 16.37
C ILE A 62 -36.45 27.62 15.69
N SER A 63 -37.40 28.47 15.25
CA SER A 63 -37.10 29.81 14.77
C SER A 63 -36.82 30.70 15.98
N THR A 64 -35.63 30.58 16.56
CA THR A 64 -35.04 31.70 17.27
C THR A 64 -34.26 32.49 16.22
N GLN A 65 -34.79 33.63 15.79
CA GLN A 65 -34.05 34.65 15.06
C GLN A 65 -32.91 35.13 16.00
N SER A 66 -31.76 34.41 15.99
CA SER A 66 -30.52 34.93 16.50
C SER A 66 -29.96 35.89 15.43
N ASN A 67 -29.72 37.13 15.80
CA ASN A 67 -29.03 38.17 15.01
C ASN A 67 -27.52 37.83 14.80
N LEU A 68 -27.17 36.56 14.72
CA LEU A 68 -25.79 36.13 14.48
C LEU A 68 -25.47 36.26 12.99
N PRO A 69 -24.29 36.80 12.63
CA PRO A 69 -23.88 36.89 11.24
C PRO A 69 -23.72 35.51 10.66
N VAL A 70 -24.12 35.31 9.39
CA VAL A 70 -23.84 34.07 8.66
C VAL A 70 -22.33 33.92 8.46
N LEU A 71 -21.76 32.80 8.92
CA LEU A 71 -20.34 32.47 8.79
C LEU A 71 -20.17 31.42 7.68
N TYR A 72 -19.06 31.49 6.96
CA TYR A 72 -18.81 30.67 5.79
C TYR A 72 -17.59 29.76 6.01
N ALA A 73 -17.64 28.56 5.45
CA ALA A 73 -16.56 27.59 5.42
C ALA A 73 -15.71 27.72 4.14
N HIS A 74 -16.39 27.86 3.00
CA HIS A 74 -15.76 27.95 1.68
C HIS A 74 -16.37 29.09 0.86
N SER A 75 -15.53 29.76 0.07
CA SER A 75 -15.94 30.79 -0.91
C SER A 75 -16.08 30.16 -2.30
N SER A 76 -16.95 30.71 -3.11
CA SER A 76 -17.10 30.44 -4.53
C SER A 76 -16.69 31.66 -5.37
N GLU A 77 -16.82 31.56 -6.68
CA GLU A 77 -16.48 32.64 -7.62
C GLU A 77 -17.37 33.91 -7.46
N LEU A 78 -18.57 33.77 -6.92
CA LEU A 78 -19.51 34.91 -6.77
C LEU A 78 -19.21 35.69 -5.49
N ALA A 79 -18.89 36.98 -5.66
CA ALA A 79 -18.51 37.87 -4.56
C ALA A 79 -19.69 38.25 -3.63
N ASP A 80 -20.95 38.03 -4.05
CA ASP A 80 -22.18 38.33 -3.29
C ASP A 80 -22.47 37.30 -2.18
N LYS A 81 -21.66 36.26 -2.06
CA LYS A 81 -21.76 35.17 -1.09
C LYS A 81 -23.03 34.29 -1.20
N THR A 82 -23.85 34.45 -2.25
CA THR A 82 -25.10 33.67 -2.41
C THR A 82 -24.85 32.18 -2.64
N THR A 83 -23.66 31.85 -3.17
CA THR A 83 -23.22 30.47 -3.46
C THR A 83 -22.10 30.00 -2.55
N TRP A 84 -21.77 30.75 -1.51
CA TRP A 84 -20.74 30.31 -0.53
C TRP A 84 -21.34 29.28 0.41
N GLN A 85 -20.52 28.26 0.76
CA GLN A 85 -20.93 27.24 1.71
C GLN A 85 -20.91 27.82 3.13
N THR A 86 -22.02 27.69 3.86
CA THR A 86 -22.05 28.15 5.25
C THR A 86 -21.22 27.22 6.14
N LEU A 87 -20.66 27.76 7.22
CA LEU A 87 -19.91 26.95 8.20
C LEU A 87 -20.80 25.90 8.88
N VAL A 88 -22.07 26.23 9.09
CA VAL A 88 -23.06 25.31 9.69
C VAL A 88 -23.34 24.12 8.77
N ASP A 89 -23.57 24.37 7.48
CA ASP A 89 -23.84 23.30 6.51
C ASP A 89 -22.62 22.40 6.36
N HIS A 90 -21.42 22.97 6.18
CA HIS A 90 -20.17 22.22 6.11
C HIS A 90 -19.95 21.33 7.35
N SER A 91 -20.01 21.92 8.55
CA SER A 91 -19.81 21.18 9.80
C SER A 91 -20.82 20.05 9.97
N ASN A 92 -22.09 20.27 9.63
CA ASN A 92 -23.13 19.24 9.72
C ASN A 92 -22.93 18.13 8.67
N ASN A 93 -22.55 18.46 7.44
CA ASN A 93 -22.30 17.48 6.39
C ASN A 93 -21.09 16.61 6.76
N VAL A 94 -19.96 17.22 7.14
CA VAL A 94 -18.76 16.49 7.57
C VAL A 94 -19.06 15.63 8.79
N SER A 95 -19.84 16.11 9.75
CA SER A 95 -20.31 15.34 10.90
C SER A 95 -21.10 14.10 10.47
N ALA A 96 -22.07 14.27 9.58
CA ALA A 96 -22.90 13.15 9.13
C ALA A 96 -22.08 12.10 8.35
N ILE A 97 -21.15 12.51 7.49
CA ILE A 97 -20.30 11.62 6.71
C ILE A 97 -19.32 10.90 7.63
N SER A 98 -18.58 11.64 8.47
CA SER A 98 -17.61 11.07 9.42
C SER A 98 -18.26 10.10 10.42
N GLY A 99 -19.45 10.47 10.94
CA GLY A 99 -20.23 9.58 11.80
C GLY A 99 -20.69 8.31 11.10
N ARG A 100 -21.09 8.39 9.82
CA ARG A 100 -21.44 7.22 9.01
C ARG A 100 -20.24 6.29 8.86
N PHE A 101 -19.07 6.80 8.51
CA PHE A 101 -17.85 6.00 8.40
C PHE A 101 -17.48 5.34 9.73
N ALA A 102 -17.47 6.11 10.82
CA ALA A 102 -17.14 5.60 12.14
C ALA A 102 -18.18 4.61 12.70
N SER A 103 -19.41 4.57 12.14
CA SER A 103 -20.43 3.59 12.51
C SER A 103 -20.03 2.15 12.20
N ALA A 104 -19.14 1.93 11.21
CA ALA A 104 -18.65 0.61 10.85
C ALA A 104 -17.97 -0.11 12.03
N PHE A 105 -17.39 0.65 12.96
CA PHE A 105 -16.70 0.13 14.15
C PHE A 105 -17.28 0.67 15.47
N GLY A 106 -18.55 1.13 15.47
CA GLY A 106 -19.29 1.49 16.67
C GLY A 106 -18.95 2.88 17.27
N ALA A 107 -18.19 3.71 16.55
CA ALA A 107 -17.71 5.02 17.03
C ALA A 107 -18.46 6.22 16.41
N ARG A 108 -19.72 6.02 15.96
CA ARG A 108 -20.51 7.01 15.23
C ARG A 108 -20.51 8.38 15.92
N GLY A 109 -20.85 8.44 17.21
CA GLY A 109 -20.94 9.71 17.94
C GLY A 109 -19.61 10.45 18.06
N LEU A 110 -18.49 9.73 18.14
CA LEU A 110 -17.15 10.34 18.09
C LEU A 110 -16.86 10.91 16.71
N GLY A 111 -17.18 10.18 15.64
CA GLY A 111 -17.05 10.67 14.27
C GLY A 111 -17.89 11.92 14.02
N GLU A 112 -19.15 11.93 14.47
CA GLU A 112 -20.04 13.08 14.39
C GLU A 112 -19.48 14.30 15.14
N LEU A 113 -19.00 14.12 16.37
CA LEU A 113 -18.42 15.20 17.15
C LEU A 113 -17.17 15.78 16.48
N LEU A 114 -16.25 14.94 16.03
CA LEU A 114 -15.01 15.41 15.36
C LEU A 114 -15.34 16.20 14.10
N GLY A 115 -16.31 15.72 13.29
CA GLY A 115 -16.79 16.42 12.10
C GLY A 115 -17.45 17.76 12.43
N LEU A 116 -18.18 17.87 13.55
CA LEU A 116 -18.78 19.14 13.98
C LEU A 116 -17.71 20.19 14.33
N VAL A 117 -16.67 19.81 15.06
CA VAL A 117 -15.75 20.79 15.68
C VAL A 117 -14.49 21.04 14.87
N HIS A 118 -14.18 20.25 13.81
CA HIS A 118 -12.88 20.30 13.13
C HIS A 118 -12.52 21.71 12.65
N ASP A 119 -13.47 22.44 12.16
CA ASP A 119 -13.33 23.77 11.56
C ASP A 119 -13.86 24.92 12.43
N ALA A 120 -14.00 24.71 13.75
CA ALA A 120 -14.54 25.71 14.65
C ALA A 120 -13.83 27.07 14.57
N GLY A 121 -12.53 27.10 14.27
CA GLY A 121 -11.77 28.32 14.11
C GLY A 121 -12.07 29.12 12.85
N LYS A 122 -12.78 28.54 11.88
CA LYS A 122 -13.35 29.29 10.74
C LYS A 122 -14.39 30.32 11.20
N ALA A 123 -14.94 30.20 12.40
CA ALA A 123 -15.81 31.20 13.02
C ALA A 123 -15.08 32.47 13.41
N SER A 124 -13.76 32.50 13.42
CA SER A 124 -12.97 33.69 13.76
C SER A 124 -13.09 34.79 12.70
N ARG A 125 -13.04 36.05 13.16
CA ARG A 125 -13.12 37.23 12.27
C ARG A 125 -12.02 37.23 11.22
N LEU A 126 -10.80 36.83 11.59
CA LEU A 126 -9.66 36.82 10.64
C LEU A 126 -9.88 35.78 9.55
N PHE A 127 -10.43 34.60 9.88
CA PHE A 127 -10.72 33.61 8.84
C PHE A 127 -11.79 34.10 7.86
N GLN A 128 -12.86 34.73 8.34
CA GLN A 128 -13.89 35.28 7.46
C GLN A 128 -13.32 36.37 6.52
N GLN A 129 -12.41 37.22 7.02
CA GLN A 129 -11.68 38.19 6.20
C GLN A 129 -10.74 37.54 5.18
N ARG A 130 -10.14 36.36 5.50
CA ARG A 130 -9.38 35.56 4.54
C ARG A 130 -10.24 35.06 3.39
N LEU A 131 -11.45 34.55 3.67
CA LEU A 131 -12.41 34.17 2.62
C LEU A 131 -12.83 35.34 1.73
N GLU A 132 -12.87 36.54 2.27
CA GLU A 132 -13.13 37.77 1.52
C GLU A 132 -11.92 38.28 0.70
N GLY A 133 -10.83 37.49 0.64
CA GLY A 133 -9.67 37.73 -0.20
C GLY A 133 -8.51 38.43 0.48
N ARG A 134 -8.51 38.65 1.80
CA ARG A 134 -7.33 39.18 2.51
C ARG A 134 -6.21 38.14 2.56
N PRO A 135 -4.96 38.46 2.21
CA PRO A 135 -3.84 37.51 2.19
C PRO A 135 -3.28 37.28 3.60
N ILE A 136 -4.08 36.68 4.49
CA ILE A 136 -3.70 36.35 5.86
C ILE A 136 -3.74 34.85 6.07
N LYS A 137 -2.79 34.32 6.86
CA LYS A 137 -2.75 32.90 7.26
C LYS A 137 -3.35 32.79 8.67
N VAL A 138 -4.37 31.95 8.83
CA VAL A 138 -5.09 31.76 10.10
C VAL A 138 -5.12 30.29 10.43
N ASP A 139 -4.69 29.92 11.66
CA ASP A 139 -4.91 28.56 12.19
C ASP A 139 -6.38 28.45 12.63
N HIS A 140 -7.12 27.56 11.99
CA HIS A 140 -8.53 27.34 12.27
C HIS A 140 -8.82 25.97 12.92
N SER A 141 -7.88 25.01 12.83
CA SER A 141 -8.08 23.66 13.35
C SER A 141 -7.79 23.55 14.86
N THR A 142 -6.93 24.41 15.42
CA THR A 142 -6.59 24.39 16.84
C THR A 142 -7.81 24.73 17.72
N ALA A 143 -8.74 25.55 17.26
CA ALA A 143 -9.95 25.92 17.98
C ALA A 143 -10.80 24.69 18.35
N GLY A 144 -11.08 23.81 17.38
CA GLY A 144 -11.82 22.57 17.62
C GLY A 144 -11.12 21.65 18.60
N GLY A 145 -9.78 21.54 18.53
CA GLY A 145 -9.01 20.77 19.51
C GLY A 145 -9.11 21.31 20.92
N LYS A 146 -9.08 22.63 21.12
CA LYS A 146 -9.33 23.25 22.45
C LYS A 146 -10.74 22.98 22.94
N MET A 147 -11.75 23.03 22.08
CA MET A 147 -13.13 22.64 22.44
C MET A 147 -13.20 21.19 22.93
N LEU A 148 -12.52 20.25 22.29
CA LEU A 148 -12.48 18.86 22.76
C LEU A 148 -11.83 18.74 24.13
N VAL A 149 -10.74 19.45 24.40
CA VAL A 149 -10.10 19.49 25.73
C VAL A 149 -11.06 20.06 26.77
N ASP A 150 -11.78 21.12 26.47
CA ASP A 150 -12.77 21.70 27.40
C ASP A 150 -13.94 20.73 27.67
N LEU A 151 -14.46 20.09 26.62
CA LEU A 151 -15.59 19.16 26.70
C LEU A 151 -15.27 17.86 27.47
N PHE A 152 -14.10 17.28 27.23
CA PHE A 152 -13.74 15.97 27.80
C PHE A 152 -12.92 16.10 29.10
N ASP A 153 -11.99 17.03 29.17
CA ASP A 153 -10.99 17.13 30.23
C ASP A 153 -11.34 18.24 31.24
N GLY A 154 -12.35 19.06 30.95
CA GLY A 154 -12.80 20.15 31.82
C GLY A 154 -11.75 21.25 32.01
N VAL A 155 -10.87 21.44 31.05
CA VAL A 155 -9.80 22.45 31.06
C VAL A 155 -10.39 23.77 30.56
N GLY A 156 -10.98 24.56 31.46
CA GLY A 156 -11.56 25.86 31.13
C GLY A 156 -10.53 26.83 30.55
N ALA A 157 -11.00 27.92 29.94
CA ALA A 157 -10.20 28.95 29.31
C ALA A 157 -9.05 29.45 30.21
N GLY A 158 -7.84 29.50 29.67
CA GLY A 158 -6.62 29.95 30.34
C GLY A 158 -5.87 28.89 31.14
N LYS A 159 -6.35 27.64 31.21
CA LYS A 159 -5.60 26.53 31.80
C LYS A 159 -4.86 25.74 30.70
N LYS A 160 -3.74 25.13 31.08
CA LYS A 160 -2.92 24.33 30.13
C LYS A 160 -3.44 22.89 30.06
N ALA A 161 -3.62 22.40 28.82
CA ALA A 161 -3.84 20.98 28.55
C ALA A 161 -2.61 20.17 28.97
N ARG A 162 -2.82 19.02 29.65
CA ARG A 162 -1.73 18.16 30.15
C ARG A 162 -1.84 16.71 29.72
N GLY A 163 -2.97 16.30 29.19
CA GLY A 163 -3.36 14.94 28.81
C GLY A 163 -4.87 14.78 28.91
N GLY A 164 -5.38 13.56 28.75
CA GLY A 164 -6.81 13.24 28.83
C GLY A 164 -7.41 12.90 27.46
N TRP A 165 -8.69 12.46 27.48
CA TRP A 165 -9.38 12.03 26.27
C TRP A 165 -9.56 13.16 25.24
N GLY A 166 -9.85 14.38 25.71
CA GLY A 166 -9.99 15.54 24.86
C GLY A 166 -8.69 15.89 24.12
N ALA A 167 -7.55 15.86 24.84
CA ALA A 167 -6.23 16.06 24.24
C ALA A 167 -5.89 14.95 23.24
N CYS A 168 -6.28 13.70 23.51
CA CYS A 168 -6.09 12.60 22.57
C CYS A 168 -6.94 12.77 21.29
N LEU A 169 -8.22 13.09 21.43
CA LEU A 169 -9.12 13.30 20.27
C LEU A 169 -8.70 14.54 19.45
N ALA A 170 -8.08 15.53 20.08
CA ALA A 170 -7.57 16.72 19.41
C ALA A 170 -6.50 16.43 18.34
N TYR A 171 -5.79 15.30 18.39
CA TYR A 171 -4.87 14.89 17.33
C TYR A 171 -5.56 14.88 15.97
N ALA A 172 -6.74 14.26 15.88
CA ALA A 172 -7.48 14.15 14.63
C ALA A 172 -7.87 15.52 14.08
N VAL A 173 -8.39 16.39 14.95
CA VAL A 173 -8.84 17.73 14.57
C VAL A 173 -7.67 18.63 14.20
N LEU A 174 -6.60 18.66 15.01
CA LEU A 174 -5.43 19.49 14.69
C LEU A 174 -4.70 19.02 13.43
N GLY A 175 -4.80 17.74 13.14
CA GLY A 175 -4.10 17.09 12.05
C GLY A 175 -4.79 17.16 10.69
N HIS A 176 -6.09 17.48 10.60
CA HIS A 176 -6.90 17.24 9.39
C HIS A 176 -6.38 17.90 8.11
N HIS A 177 -5.67 19.02 8.19
CA HIS A 177 -4.99 19.64 7.06
C HIS A 177 -3.50 19.32 7.00
N GLY A 178 -2.80 19.45 8.12
CA GLY A 178 -1.33 19.38 8.18
C GLY A 178 -0.78 17.99 8.50
N GLY A 179 -1.64 17.03 8.83
CA GLY A 179 -1.29 15.68 9.29
C GLY A 179 -1.14 15.60 10.80
N LEU A 180 -1.24 14.35 11.31
CA LEU A 180 -1.15 14.06 12.75
C LEU A 180 0.18 14.56 13.33
N PRO A 181 0.17 15.48 14.31
CA PRO A 181 1.41 16.01 14.91
C PRO A 181 2.00 15.01 15.91
N ASN A 182 3.24 15.25 16.35
CA ASN A 182 3.75 14.67 17.59
C ASN A 182 3.07 15.30 18.81
N GLY A 183 2.96 14.57 19.92
CA GLY A 183 2.39 15.10 21.16
C GLY A 183 3.19 16.24 21.75
N ARG A 184 4.49 16.02 21.93
CA ARG A 184 5.47 16.99 22.43
C ARG A 184 6.71 16.93 21.52
N CYS A 185 7.38 18.05 21.29
CA CYS A 185 8.58 18.12 20.48
C CYS A 185 8.34 17.71 19.00
N GLY A 186 7.66 18.56 18.23
CA GLY A 186 7.57 18.43 16.77
C GLY A 186 8.87 18.89 16.10
N GLU A 187 9.30 18.21 15.01
CA GLU A 187 10.48 18.61 14.23
C GLU A 187 10.12 19.55 13.08
N LYS A 188 9.05 19.23 12.36
CA LYS A 188 8.61 20.01 11.18
C LYS A 188 7.30 20.75 11.40
N LYS A 189 6.50 20.33 12.39
CA LYS A 189 5.18 20.88 12.73
C LYS A 189 5.19 21.29 14.19
N SER A 190 4.36 22.26 14.55
CA SER A 190 4.10 22.54 15.95
C SER A 190 3.42 21.32 16.58
N SER A 191 3.91 20.90 17.75
CA SER A 191 3.37 19.74 18.45
C SER A 191 1.93 19.99 18.95
N LEU A 192 1.23 18.89 19.27
CA LEU A 192 -0.14 18.95 19.82
C LEU A 192 -0.22 19.95 20.98
N PHE A 193 0.67 19.81 21.98
CA PHE A 193 0.61 20.63 23.20
C PHE A 193 1.09 22.05 22.99
N GLU A 194 1.98 22.32 22.05
CA GLU A 194 2.32 23.71 21.67
C GLU A 194 1.09 24.42 21.10
N ARG A 195 0.34 23.77 20.21
CA ARG A 195 -0.89 24.32 19.62
C ARG A 195 -2.00 24.44 20.65
N LEU A 196 -2.29 23.39 21.43
CA LEU A 196 -3.34 23.42 22.47
C LEU A 196 -3.08 24.46 23.56
N ASN A 197 -1.83 24.76 23.90
CA ASN A 197 -1.44 25.72 24.92
C ASN A 197 -1.08 27.10 24.37
N GLY A 198 -1.05 27.26 23.03
CA GLY A 198 -0.82 28.53 22.36
C GLY A 198 -2.08 29.41 22.33
N ASP A 199 -1.87 30.70 21.99
CA ASP A 199 -2.99 31.62 21.77
C ASP A 199 -3.60 31.40 20.37
N ILE A 200 -4.91 31.54 20.27
CA ILE A 200 -5.66 31.43 19.01
C ILE A 200 -6.61 32.62 18.86
N GLU A 201 -7.02 32.89 17.62
CA GLU A 201 -8.03 33.89 17.35
C GLU A 201 -9.36 33.53 18.03
N PRO A 202 -10.07 34.51 18.59
CA PRO A 202 -11.37 34.31 19.21
C PRO A 202 -12.38 33.74 18.21
N PHE A 203 -13.09 32.70 18.62
CA PHE A 203 -14.13 32.00 17.83
C PHE A 203 -15.42 31.77 18.65
N ALA A 204 -15.71 32.65 19.59
CA ALA A 204 -16.71 32.48 20.64
C ALA A 204 -18.13 32.14 20.15
N SER A 205 -18.49 32.52 18.92
CA SER A 205 -19.82 32.30 18.35
C SER A 205 -20.05 30.90 17.79
N PHE A 206 -19.04 30.03 17.74
CA PHE A 206 -19.22 28.71 17.10
C PHE A 206 -20.22 27.82 17.84
N ALA A 207 -20.12 27.72 19.17
CA ALA A 207 -21.05 26.94 19.98
C ALA A 207 -22.49 27.48 19.95
N ASP A 208 -22.69 28.76 19.57
CA ASP A 208 -24.02 29.37 19.44
C ASP A 208 -24.69 29.06 18.11
N ILE A 209 -23.89 28.62 17.10
CA ILE A 209 -24.39 28.35 15.74
C ILE A 209 -24.45 26.84 15.42
N VAL A 210 -23.67 26.01 16.12
CA VAL A 210 -23.63 24.55 15.93
C VAL A 210 -24.01 23.86 17.22
N ALA A 211 -25.07 23.04 17.18
CA ALA A 211 -25.52 22.26 18.33
C ALA A 211 -24.54 21.12 18.64
N LEU A 212 -23.78 21.25 19.72
CA LEU A 212 -22.87 20.20 20.16
C LEU A 212 -23.65 19.07 20.87
N PRO A 213 -23.28 17.78 20.64
CA PRO A 213 -23.89 16.66 21.33
C PRO A 213 -23.51 16.64 22.81
N GLU A 214 -24.36 16.02 23.65
CA GLU A 214 -23.97 15.72 25.02
C GLU A 214 -22.78 14.74 25.06
N THR A 215 -21.70 15.13 25.74
CA THR A 215 -20.44 14.37 25.76
C THR A 215 -20.40 13.27 26.82
N THR A 216 -21.33 13.24 27.74
CA THR A 216 -21.36 12.24 28.83
C THR A 216 -21.44 10.81 28.28
N GLY A 217 -22.31 10.57 27.27
CA GLY A 217 -22.38 9.29 26.58
C GLY A 217 -21.07 8.96 25.86
N LEU A 218 -20.54 9.90 25.10
CA LEU A 218 -19.30 9.72 24.33
C LEU A 218 -18.07 9.41 25.20
N LYS A 219 -17.98 10.00 26.38
CA LYS A 219 -16.90 9.67 27.35
C LYS A 219 -16.96 8.21 27.80
N ASN A 220 -18.17 7.64 27.88
CA ASN A 220 -18.37 6.24 28.25
C ASN A 220 -18.16 5.30 27.05
N ASP A 221 -18.34 5.78 25.82
CA ASP A 221 -18.19 4.97 24.62
C ASP A 221 -16.72 4.58 24.37
N ILE A 222 -15.75 5.46 24.65
CA ILE A 222 -14.32 5.17 24.46
C ILE A 222 -13.88 3.90 25.22
N PRO A 223 -14.13 3.77 26.55
CA PRO A 223 -13.85 2.52 27.26
C PRO A 223 -14.62 1.31 26.73
N LEU A 224 -15.86 1.52 26.21
CA LEU A 224 -16.67 0.43 25.64
C LEU A 224 -16.06 -0.11 24.33
N LEU A 225 -15.50 0.76 23.50
CA LEU A 225 -14.78 0.36 22.29
C LEU A 225 -13.52 -0.44 22.60
N LEU A 226 -12.87 -0.17 23.76
CA LEU A 226 -11.65 -0.83 24.20
C LEU A 226 -11.89 -1.96 25.22
N ARG A 227 -13.14 -2.37 25.47
CA ARG A 227 -13.46 -3.38 26.50
C ARG A 227 -12.94 -4.78 26.21
N ARG A 228 -12.61 -5.08 24.97
CA ARG A 228 -12.03 -6.36 24.54
C ARG A 228 -10.55 -6.46 24.91
N GLU A 229 -9.91 -5.34 25.20
CA GLU A 229 -8.52 -5.26 25.57
C GLU A 229 -8.33 -5.61 27.05
N GLN A 230 -7.33 -6.44 27.34
CA GLN A 230 -7.12 -6.97 28.70
C GLN A 230 -5.99 -6.23 29.41
N THR A 231 -4.90 -5.96 28.70
CA THR A 231 -3.72 -5.31 29.28
C THR A 231 -3.70 -3.81 29.00
N PRO A 232 -2.96 -3.02 29.80
CA PRO A 232 -2.78 -1.59 29.54
C PRO A 232 -2.12 -1.32 28.16
N GLN A 233 -1.21 -2.20 27.72
CA GLN A 233 -0.55 -2.11 26.43
C GLN A 233 -1.54 -2.30 25.28
N GLU A 234 -2.36 -3.36 25.34
CA GLU A 234 -3.41 -3.61 24.36
C GLU A 234 -4.38 -2.42 24.26
N LYS A 235 -4.84 -1.90 25.43
CA LYS A 235 -5.73 -0.72 25.48
C LYS A 235 -5.10 0.50 24.82
N THR A 236 -3.79 0.71 25.03
CA THR A 236 -3.08 1.86 24.46
C THR A 236 -2.98 1.72 22.95
N PHE A 237 -2.59 0.54 22.45
CA PHE A 237 -2.50 0.31 21.01
C PHE A 237 -3.87 0.39 20.34
N GLY A 238 -4.89 -0.25 20.91
CA GLY A 238 -6.27 -0.18 20.42
C GLY A 238 -6.80 1.25 20.37
N PHE A 239 -6.47 2.08 21.37
CA PHE A 239 -6.87 3.49 21.37
C PHE A 239 -6.13 4.31 20.32
N THR A 240 -4.83 4.09 20.11
CA THR A 240 -4.08 4.79 19.07
C THR A 240 -4.54 4.41 17.67
N THR A 241 -4.95 3.15 17.47
CA THR A 241 -5.60 2.68 16.25
C THR A 241 -6.96 3.36 16.06
N LEU A 242 -7.77 3.48 17.11
CA LEU A 242 -9.04 4.22 17.08
C LEU A 242 -8.83 5.68 16.66
N LEU A 243 -7.81 6.36 17.18
CA LEU A 243 -7.49 7.74 16.77
C LEU A 243 -7.16 7.83 15.28
N ARG A 244 -6.38 6.89 14.72
CA ARG A 244 -6.06 6.85 13.28
C ARG A 244 -7.30 6.60 12.43
N MET A 245 -8.18 5.71 12.87
CA MET A 245 -9.45 5.41 12.19
C MET A 245 -10.41 6.61 12.21
N LEU A 246 -10.55 7.28 13.36
CA LEU A 246 -11.34 8.50 13.49
C LEU A 246 -10.75 9.65 12.66
N PHE A 247 -9.42 9.79 12.64
CA PHE A 247 -8.74 10.75 11.79
C PHE A 247 -9.03 10.50 10.31
N SER A 248 -8.98 9.23 9.88
CA SER A 248 -9.34 8.84 8.51
C SER A 248 -10.78 9.19 8.17
N CYS A 249 -11.72 8.89 9.05
CA CYS A 249 -13.14 9.25 8.88
C CYS A 249 -13.32 10.76 8.71
N LEU A 250 -12.67 11.55 9.58
CA LEU A 250 -12.77 13.00 9.55
C LEU A 250 -12.19 13.57 8.25
N VAL A 251 -10.95 13.18 7.92
CA VAL A 251 -10.26 13.72 6.74
C VAL A 251 -11.00 13.36 5.46
N ASP A 252 -11.44 12.11 5.30
CA ASP A 252 -12.16 11.73 4.08
C ASP A 252 -13.52 12.43 3.99
N ALA A 253 -14.23 12.62 5.11
CA ALA A 253 -15.49 13.36 5.16
C ALA A 253 -15.31 14.83 4.77
N ASP A 254 -14.29 15.51 5.26
CA ASP A 254 -13.97 16.90 4.94
C ASP A 254 -13.62 17.07 3.45
N TYR A 255 -12.78 16.17 2.90
CA TYR A 255 -12.45 16.18 1.47
C TYR A 255 -13.67 15.94 0.60
N LEU A 256 -14.54 14.98 0.94
CA LEU A 256 -15.74 14.65 0.16
C LEU A 256 -16.77 15.78 0.17
N ASP A 257 -17.03 16.44 1.31
CA ASP A 257 -17.97 17.58 1.38
C ASP A 257 -17.41 18.79 0.64
N THR A 258 -16.11 19.07 0.82
CA THR A 258 -15.43 20.16 0.10
C THR A 258 -15.44 19.93 -1.41
N GLU A 259 -15.20 18.70 -1.87
CA GLU A 259 -15.28 18.33 -3.29
C GLU A 259 -16.70 18.48 -3.83
N ALA A 260 -17.70 17.97 -3.10
CA ALA A 260 -19.10 18.08 -3.51
C ALA A 260 -19.55 19.53 -3.66
N PHE A 261 -19.01 20.43 -2.86
CA PHE A 261 -19.29 21.85 -2.94
C PHE A 261 -18.53 22.55 -4.08
N LEU A 262 -17.22 22.30 -4.23
CA LEU A 262 -16.36 23.01 -5.18
C LEU A 262 -16.38 22.42 -6.60
N ASP A 263 -16.58 21.11 -6.72
CA ASP A 263 -16.54 20.37 -7.97
C ASP A 263 -17.61 19.24 -7.96
N PRO A 264 -18.89 19.58 -8.16
CA PRO A 264 -19.97 18.59 -8.14
C PRO A 264 -19.84 17.50 -9.23
N GLU A 265 -19.21 17.83 -10.38
CA GLU A 265 -19.00 16.86 -11.47
C GLU A 265 -17.99 15.79 -11.03
N ARG A 266 -16.89 16.21 -10.43
CA ARG A 266 -15.90 15.32 -9.84
C ARG A 266 -16.51 14.44 -8.74
N SER A 267 -17.30 15.02 -7.86
CA SER A 267 -18.00 14.28 -6.80
C SER A 267 -18.96 13.23 -7.39
N ALA A 268 -19.69 13.56 -8.45
CA ALA A 268 -20.58 12.62 -9.13
C ALA A 268 -19.83 11.45 -9.79
N ALA A 269 -18.60 11.69 -10.25
CA ALA A 269 -17.75 10.65 -10.86
C ALA A 269 -17.29 9.56 -9.86
N ARG A 270 -17.43 9.78 -8.54
CA ARG A 270 -17.12 8.77 -7.51
C ARG A 270 -18.15 7.63 -7.45
N LYS A 271 -19.28 7.74 -8.15
CA LYS A 271 -20.30 6.69 -8.09
C LYS A 271 -19.75 5.39 -8.67
N TYR A 272 -19.67 4.37 -7.83
CA TYR A 272 -19.26 3.03 -8.27
C TYR A 272 -20.30 2.42 -9.22
N THR A 273 -19.82 1.87 -10.34
CA THR A 273 -20.66 1.28 -11.41
C THR A 273 -20.30 -0.18 -11.72
N GLY A 274 -19.29 -0.74 -11.05
CA GLY A 274 -18.85 -2.13 -11.24
C GLY A 274 -19.74 -3.18 -10.58
N MET A 275 -19.25 -4.42 -10.58
CA MET A 275 -19.97 -5.57 -10.03
C MET A 275 -20.02 -5.53 -8.50
N SER A 276 -21.11 -6.04 -7.93
CA SER A 276 -21.15 -6.35 -6.50
C SER A 276 -20.27 -7.57 -6.16
N LEU A 277 -19.90 -7.74 -4.87
CA LEU A 277 -19.16 -8.93 -4.43
C LEU A 277 -19.91 -10.23 -4.77
N ARG A 278 -21.25 -10.21 -4.77
CA ARG A 278 -22.08 -11.38 -5.13
C ARG A 278 -21.94 -11.72 -6.62
N ASP A 279 -22.04 -10.70 -7.49
CA ASP A 279 -21.91 -10.92 -8.94
C ASP A 279 -20.49 -11.38 -9.29
N MET A 280 -19.47 -10.82 -8.63
CA MET A 280 -18.07 -11.26 -8.77
C MET A 280 -17.92 -12.75 -8.40
N ARG A 281 -18.51 -13.18 -7.28
CA ARG A 281 -18.46 -14.58 -6.87
C ARG A 281 -19.16 -15.50 -7.88
N GLU A 282 -20.34 -15.14 -8.34
CA GLU A 282 -21.07 -15.93 -9.35
C GLU A 282 -20.25 -16.06 -10.65
N ARG A 283 -19.59 -14.98 -11.06
CA ARG A 283 -18.72 -15.00 -12.23
C ARG A 283 -17.47 -15.85 -12.03
N LEU A 284 -16.85 -15.77 -10.85
CA LEU A 284 -15.70 -16.62 -10.51
C LEU A 284 -16.09 -18.09 -10.49
N CYS A 285 -17.23 -18.46 -9.89
CA CYS A 285 -17.73 -19.84 -9.90
C CYS A 285 -17.97 -20.36 -11.32
N SER A 286 -18.55 -19.53 -12.21
CA SER A 286 -18.77 -19.85 -13.61
C SER A 286 -17.45 -20.06 -14.36
N TYR A 287 -16.46 -19.21 -14.10
CA TYR A 287 -15.11 -19.36 -14.67
C TYR A 287 -14.44 -20.65 -14.19
N MET A 288 -14.47 -20.94 -12.89
CA MET A 288 -13.91 -22.17 -12.34
C MET A 288 -14.57 -23.42 -12.90
N ALA A 289 -15.89 -23.40 -13.08
CA ALA A 289 -16.65 -24.48 -13.68
C ALA A 289 -16.35 -24.70 -15.18
N SER A 290 -15.77 -23.70 -15.86
CA SER A 290 -15.37 -23.81 -17.27
C SER A 290 -14.07 -24.60 -17.47
N PHE A 291 -13.31 -24.85 -16.41
CA PHE A 291 -12.12 -25.68 -16.53
C PHE A 291 -12.49 -27.12 -16.86
N PRO A 292 -11.81 -27.77 -17.83
CA PRO A 292 -12.10 -29.15 -18.17
C PRO A 292 -11.82 -30.06 -16.98
N GLU A 293 -12.69 -31.05 -16.78
CA GLU A 293 -12.40 -32.10 -15.81
C GLU A 293 -11.07 -32.75 -16.14
N SER A 294 -10.16 -32.70 -15.22
CA SER A 294 -8.79 -33.20 -15.40
C SER A 294 -8.54 -34.35 -14.43
N SER A 295 -8.09 -35.49 -15.00
CA SER A 295 -7.61 -36.62 -14.21
C SER A 295 -6.21 -36.41 -13.62
N SER A 296 -5.57 -35.26 -13.91
CA SER A 296 -4.27 -34.91 -13.36
C SER A 296 -4.34 -34.82 -11.82
N PRO A 297 -3.47 -35.54 -11.10
CA PRO A 297 -3.42 -35.48 -9.64
C PRO A 297 -3.23 -34.04 -9.12
N VAL A 298 -2.47 -33.21 -9.84
CA VAL A 298 -2.25 -31.79 -9.47
C VAL A 298 -3.55 -30.98 -9.54
N ASN A 299 -4.37 -31.18 -10.59
CA ASN A 299 -5.63 -30.47 -10.71
C ASN A 299 -6.67 -30.93 -9.70
N GLN A 300 -6.68 -32.22 -9.38
CA GLN A 300 -7.51 -32.75 -8.30
C GLN A 300 -7.11 -32.14 -6.94
N ALA A 301 -5.83 -32.04 -6.65
CA ALA A 301 -5.33 -31.39 -5.46
C ALA A 301 -5.69 -29.90 -5.41
N ARG A 302 -5.60 -29.17 -6.53
CA ARG A 302 -6.07 -27.77 -6.64
C ARG A 302 -7.57 -27.64 -6.34
N THR A 303 -8.39 -28.56 -6.84
CA THR A 303 -9.83 -28.58 -6.57
C THR A 303 -10.12 -28.84 -5.09
N ASP A 304 -9.40 -29.76 -4.46
CA ASP A 304 -9.58 -30.08 -3.04
C ASP A 304 -9.13 -28.93 -2.13
N ILE A 305 -8.02 -28.26 -2.46
CA ILE A 305 -7.55 -27.04 -1.79
C ILE A 305 -8.59 -25.92 -1.92
N HIS A 306 -9.09 -25.68 -3.13
CA HIS A 306 -10.13 -24.68 -3.37
C HIS A 306 -11.39 -24.97 -2.55
N GLN A 307 -11.88 -26.22 -2.56
CA GLN A 307 -13.05 -26.61 -1.79
C GLN A 307 -12.84 -26.41 -0.28
N ALA A 308 -11.64 -26.69 0.25
CA ALA A 308 -11.32 -26.41 1.65
C ALA A 308 -11.44 -24.92 1.99
N CYS A 309 -10.98 -24.04 1.10
CA CYS A 309 -11.13 -22.59 1.26
C CYS A 309 -12.61 -22.17 1.25
N VAL A 310 -13.41 -22.71 0.33
CA VAL A 310 -14.86 -22.43 0.26
C VAL A 310 -15.57 -22.93 1.53
N ASP A 311 -15.25 -24.15 1.99
CA ASP A 311 -15.81 -24.70 3.22
C ASP A 311 -15.51 -23.81 4.43
N GLY A 312 -14.28 -23.28 4.53
CA GLY A 312 -13.84 -22.38 5.58
C GLY A 312 -14.48 -20.99 5.55
N SER A 313 -15.07 -20.58 4.42
CA SER A 313 -15.62 -19.22 4.23
C SER A 313 -16.83 -18.90 5.10
N LEU A 314 -17.52 -19.89 5.64
CA LEU A 314 -18.67 -19.72 6.54
C LEU A 314 -18.25 -19.47 8.00
N GLY A 315 -16.97 -19.48 8.32
CA GLY A 315 -16.45 -19.19 9.64
C GLY A 315 -16.66 -17.72 10.05
N PRO A 316 -16.42 -17.38 11.33
CA PRO A 316 -16.54 -16.00 11.82
C PRO A 316 -15.41 -15.10 11.28
N THR A 317 -15.57 -13.77 11.39
CA THR A 317 -14.48 -12.82 11.16
C THR A 317 -13.31 -13.08 12.12
N GLY A 318 -12.08 -12.89 11.65
CA GLY A 318 -10.88 -13.16 12.43
C GLY A 318 -9.63 -13.29 11.59
N VAL A 319 -8.61 -13.99 12.10
CA VAL A 319 -7.35 -14.22 11.39
C VAL A 319 -7.30 -15.66 10.88
N TYR A 320 -7.07 -15.80 9.59
CA TYR A 320 -6.96 -17.08 8.88
C TYR A 320 -5.57 -17.23 8.27
N SER A 321 -5.14 -18.46 8.05
CA SER A 321 -3.93 -18.79 7.31
C SER A 321 -4.26 -19.68 6.11
N LEU A 322 -3.59 -19.39 4.99
CA LEU A 322 -3.63 -20.20 3.78
C LEU A 322 -2.20 -20.64 3.45
N CYS A 323 -1.83 -21.79 3.97
CA CYS A 323 -0.53 -22.41 3.72
C CYS A 323 -0.68 -23.50 2.66
N VAL A 324 -0.29 -23.18 1.43
CA VAL A 324 -0.42 -24.06 0.27
C VAL A 324 0.86 -24.01 -0.57
N PRO A 325 1.39 -25.16 -1.01
CA PRO A 325 2.59 -25.22 -1.84
C PRO A 325 2.49 -24.38 -3.11
N THR A 326 3.64 -23.94 -3.62
CA THR A 326 3.72 -23.22 -4.89
C THR A 326 3.08 -24.04 -6.01
N GLY A 327 2.22 -23.41 -6.82
CA GLY A 327 1.45 -24.08 -7.86
C GLY A 327 0.14 -24.72 -7.39
N GLY A 328 -0.19 -24.68 -6.10
CA GLY A 328 -1.43 -25.21 -5.52
C GLY A 328 -2.70 -24.37 -5.74
N GLY A 329 -2.64 -23.27 -6.51
CA GLY A 329 -3.82 -22.47 -6.86
C GLY A 329 -4.23 -21.41 -5.84
N LYS A 330 -3.30 -20.94 -5.00
CA LYS A 330 -3.53 -19.94 -3.92
C LYS A 330 -4.41 -18.76 -4.33
N THR A 331 -4.10 -18.11 -5.46
CA THR A 331 -4.72 -16.84 -5.85
C THR A 331 -6.22 -16.95 -6.06
N LEU A 332 -6.69 -17.97 -6.83
CA LEU A 332 -8.13 -18.15 -7.07
C LEU A 332 -8.84 -18.72 -5.84
N ALA A 333 -8.18 -19.61 -5.08
CA ALA A 333 -8.72 -20.18 -3.85
C ALA A 333 -8.90 -19.11 -2.75
N SER A 334 -7.92 -18.22 -2.55
CA SER A 334 -8.02 -17.12 -1.60
C SER A 334 -9.04 -16.05 -2.03
N LEU A 335 -9.17 -15.81 -3.34
CA LEU A 335 -10.18 -14.88 -3.87
C LEU A 335 -11.60 -15.41 -3.64
N ASP A 336 -11.86 -16.70 -3.93
CA ASP A 336 -13.20 -17.29 -3.69
C ASP A 336 -13.52 -17.37 -2.20
N PHE A 337 -12.54 -17.74 -1.36
CA PHE A 337 -12.69 -17.59 0.09
C PHE A 337 -13.09 -16.17 0.45
N ALA A 338 -12.35 -15.15 -0.01
CA ALA A 338 -12.59 -13.77 0.36
C ALA A 338 -13.97 -13.27 -0.08
N LEU A 339 -14.40 -13.59 -1.31
CA LEU A 339 -15.73 -13.24 -1.83
C LEU A 339 -16.83 -13.95 -1.03
N SER A 340 -16.69 -15.26 -0.84
CA SER A 340 -17.67 -16.07 -0.12
C SER A 340 -17.80 -15.66 1.34
N HIS A 341 -16.67 -15.42 2.00
CA HIS A 341 -16.59 -15.00 3.39
C HIS A 341 -17.15 -13.58 3.60
N ALA A 342 -16.84 -12.66 2.69
CA ALA A 342 -17.40 -11.31 2.74
C ALA A 342 -18.92 -11.33 2.64
N ILE A 343 -19.48 -12.13 1.72
CA ILE A 343 -20.93 -12.27 1.56
C ILE A 343 -21.57 -12.90 2.80
N ALA A 344 -20.95 -13.97 3.35
CA ALA A 344 -21.48 -14.68 4.51
C ALA A 344 -21.48 -13.83 5.78
N ASN A 345 -20.48 -12.96 5.97
CA ASN A 345 -20.31 -12.13 7.16
C ASN A 345 -20.75 -10.66 6.97
N GLY A 346 -21.31 -10.30 5.81
CA GLY A 346 -21.76 -8.93 5.54
C GLY A 346 -20.61 -7.91 5.50
N LEU A 347 -19.43 -8.33 5.01
CA LEU A 347 -18.30 -7.45 4.79
C LEU A 347 -18.46 -6.71 3.47
N GLU A 348 -17.85 -5.53 3.38
CA GLU A 348 -18.15 -4.58 2.31
C GLU A 348 -17.16 -4.63 1.15
N ARG A 349 -15.89 -5.05 1.43
CA ARG A 349 -14.81 -5.04 0.44
C ARG A 349 -13.72 -6.06 0.69
N ILE A 350 -12.90 -6.27 -0.34
CA ILE A 350 -11.71 -7.12 -0.32
C ILE A 350 -10.51 -6.25 -0.64
N ILE A 351 -9.48 -6.29 0.22
CA ILE A 351 -8.19 -5.67 0.01
C ILE A 351 -7.16 -6.79 -0.21
N TYR A 352 -6.68 -6.93 -1.43
CA TYR A 352 -5.70 -7.94 -1.80
C TYR A 352 -4.32 -7.30 -1.86
N ALA A 353 -3.50 -7.50 -0.82
CA ALA A 353 -2.18 -6.89 -0.66
C ALA A 353 -1.06 -7.87 -1.03
N ILE A 354 -0.15 -7.43 -1.90
CA ILE A 354 0.90 -8.24 -2.52
C ILE A 354 2.25 -7.54 -2.32
N PRO A 355 3.38 -8.26 -2.14
CA PRO A 355 4.65 -7.60 -1.82
C PRO A 355 5.27 -6.80 -2.97
N TYR A 356 5.03 -7.20 -4.23
CA TYR A 356 5.74 -6.65 -5.38
C TYR A 356 4.79 -6.11 -6.45
N THR A 357 5.13 -4.97 -7.05
CA THR A 357 4.30 -4.29 -8.07
C THR A 357 4.03 -5.15 -9.29
N SER A 358 5.02 -5.91 -9.77
CA SER A 358 4.85 -6.79 -10.94
C SER A 358 3.82 -7.91 -10.72
N ILE A 359 3.73 -8.45 -9.49
CA ILE A 359 2.70 -9.45 -9.16
C ILE A 359 1.34 -8.75 -8.98
N THR A 360 1.34 -7.55 -8.40
CA THR A 360 0.13 -6.74 -8.25
C THR A 360 -0.50 -6.48 -9.62
N GLU A 361 0.28 -6.03 -10.60
CA GLU A 361 -0.14 -5.84 -11.99
C GLU A 361 -0.72 -7.12 -12.61
N GLN A 362 -0.01 -8.25 -12.47
CA GLN A 362 -0.46 -9.55 -12.99
C GLN A 362 -1.75 -10.02 -12.34
N THR A 363 -1.88 -9.89 -11.01
CA THR A 363 -3.06 -10.30 -10.25
C THR A 363 -4.25 -9.40 -10.59
N ALA A 364 -4.04 -8.09 -10.65
CA ALA A 364 -5.07 -7.14 -11.06
C ALA A 364 -5.55 -7.39 -12.50
N SER A 365 -4.63 -7.66 -13.44
CA SER A 365 -4.97 -8.04 -14.82
C SER A 365 -5.82 -9.31 -14.87
N THR A 366 -5.47 -10.33 -14.06
CA THR A 366 -6.26 -11.56 -13.94
C THR A 366 -7.66 -11.26 -13.42
N PHE A 367 -7.78 -10.47 -12.36
CA PHE A 367 -9.08 -10.13 -11.77
C PHE A 367 -9.92 -9.26 -12.72
N ARG A 368 -9.31 -8.32 -13.43
CA ARG A 368 -9.99 -7.53 -14.46
C ARG A 368 -10.52 -8.40 -15.61
N SER A 369 -9.77 -9.39 -16.04
CA SER A 369 -10.24 -10.34 -17.07
C SER A 369 -11.49 -11.13 -16.63
N LEU A 370 -11.64 -11.34 -15.31
CA LEU A 370 -12.79 -12.01 -14.72
C LEU A 370 -13.99 -11.06 -14.52
N PHE A 371 -13.74 -9.86 -13.97
CA PHE A 371 -14.79 -9.00 -13.43
C PHE A 371 -15.00 -7.70 -14.21
N GLY A 372 -14.15 -7.41 -15.18
CA GLY A 372 -14.13 -6.15 -15.92
C GLY A 372 -13.34 -5.06 -15.20
N ASP A 373 -12.89 -4.08 -15.97
CA ASP A 373 -12.02 -2.99 -15.51
C ASP A 373 -12.66 -2.11 -14.43
N GLU A 374 -13.98 -1.94 -14.48
CA GLU A 374 -14.71 -1.11 -13.52
C GLU A 374 -14.86 -1.73 -12.14
N SER A 375 -14.53 -3.00 -12.00
CA SER A 375 -14.77 -3.77 -10.78
C SER A 375 -13.52 -3.96 -9.93
N VAL A 376 -12.33 -3.61 -10.46
CA VAL A 376 -11.05 -3.89 -9.83
C VAL A 376 -10.20 -2.64 -9.78
N LEU A 377 -10.03 -2.09 -8.59
CA LEU A 377 -9.08 -1.00 -8.34
C LEU A 377 -7.67 -1.58 -8.16
N GLU A 378 -6.73 -1.18 -9.01
CA GLU A 378 -5.31 -1.45 -8.83
C GLU A 378 -4.62 -0.19 -8.29
N HIS A 379 -3.90 -0.31 -7.16
CA HIS A 379 -3.25 0.84 -6.53
C HIS A 379 -1.83 0.52 -6.05
N HIS A 380 -0.84 0.98 -6.80
CA HIS A 380 0.58 0.96 -6.42
C HIS A 380 1.33 2.11 -7.10
N SER A 381 2.62 2.29 -6.76
CA SER A 381 3.42 3.42 -7.25
C SER A 381 3.60 3.45 -8.77
N ASN A 382 3.61 2.29 -9.44
CA ASN A 382 3.90 2.17 -10.87
C ASN A 382 2.62 2.08 -11.73
N TYR A 383 1.43 2.35 -11.18
CA TYR A 383 0.19 2.26 -11.93
C TYR A 383 0.08 3.37 -12.98
N GLU A 384 -0.20 2.98 -14.23
CA GLU A 384 -0.43 3.90 -15.36
C GLU A 384 -1.94 4.01 -15.64
N PHE A 385 -2.45 5.23 -15.75
CA PHE A 385 -3.84 5.46 -16.13
C PHE A 385 -3.98 5.39 -17.64
N ASP A 386 -5.10 4.83 -18.10
CA ASP A 386 -5.49 4.91 -19.49
C ASP A 386 -5.98 6.33 -19.80
N GLU A 387 -5.10 7.11 -20.39
CA GLU A 387 -5.37 8.53 -20.70
C GLU A 387 -6.27 8.73 -21.94
N GLU A 388 -6.52 7.68 -22.71
CA GLU A 388 -7.48 7.72 -23.82
C GLU A 388 -8.92 7.67 -23.27
N ASP A 389 -9.12 7.09 -22.08
CA ASP A 389 -10.38 7.08 -21.34
C ASP A 389 -10.30 8.01 -20.12
N GLU A 390 -10.50 9.31 -20.33
CA GLU A 390 -10.45 10.34 -19.26
C GLU A 390 -11.44 10.06 -18.11
N GLN A 391 -12.60 9.49 -18.39
CA GLN A 391 -13.61 9.20 -17.37
C GLN A 391 -13.16 8.04 -16.49
N ARG A 392 -12.63 7.00 -17.08
CA ARG A 392 -12.04 5.87 -16.35
C ARG A 392 -10.87 6.33 -15.51
N ALA A 393 -9.92 7.06 -16.09
CA ALA A 393 -8.75 7.56 -15.38
C ALA A 393 -9.14 8.48 -14.20
N LEU A 394 -10.15 9.32 -14.36
CA LEU A 394 -10.68 10.14 -13.27
C LEU A 394 -11.25 9.28 -12.15
N ARG A 395 -12.11 8.30 -12.47
CA ARG A 395 -12.72 7.40 -11.48
C ARG A 395 -11.65 6.64 -10.70
N GLU A 396 -10.69 6.00 -11.38
CA GLU A 396 -9.60 5.25 -10.74
C GLU A 396 -8.79 6.14 -9.78
N ARG A 397 -8.50 7.38 -10.19
CA ARG A 397 -7.82 8.36 -9.31
C ARG A 397 -8.62 8.64 -8.04
N LEU A 398 -9.95 8.80 -8.17
CA LEU A 398 -10.84 9.06 -7.05
C LEU A 398 -10.96 7.86 -6.12
N GLU A 399 -11.07 6.65 -6.65
CA GLU A 399 -11.11 5.41 -5.88
C GLU A 399 -9.78 5.14 -5.14
N MET A 400 -8.63 5.48 -5.73
CA MET A 400 -7.32 5.37 -5.08
C MET A 400 -7.17 6.28 -3.85
N GLU A 401 -7.90 7.39 -3.79
CA GLU A 401 -7.81 8.33 -2.67
C GLU A 401 -8.30 7.71 -1.37
N ASN A 402 -9.41 6.96 -1.41
CA ASN A 402 -10.05 6.42 -0.20
C ASN A 402 -10.37 4.93 -0.23
N TRP A 403 -10.15 4.21 -1.36
CA TRP A 403 -10.46 2.78 -1.52
C TRP A 403 -11.96 2.46 -1.32
N ASP A 404 -12.83 3.33 -1.73
CA ASP A 404 -14.28 3.06 -1.71
C ASP A 404 -14.69 2.25 -2.95
N CYS A 405 -14.17 1.03 -3.02
CA CYS A 405 -14.35 0.07 -4.10
C CYS A 405 -14.42 -1.35 -3.51
N PRO A 406 -15.27 -2.26 -4.03
CA PRO A 406 -15.43 -3.60 -3.47
C PRO A 406 -14.19 -4.50 -3.57
N LEU A 407 -13.35 -4.34 -4.60
CA LEU A 407 -12.13 -5.13 -4.79
C LEU A 407 -10.94 -4.22 -5.10
N VAL A 408 -10.02 -4.14 -4.15
CA VAL A 408 -8.77 -3.38 -4.24
C VAL A 408 -7.59 -4.34 -4.30
N VAL A 409 -6.75 -4.23 -5.33
CA VAL A 409 -5.48 -4.93 -5.47
C VAL A 409 -4.36 -3.94 -5.25
N THR A 410 -3.53 -4.15 -4.24
CA THR A 410 -2.53 -3.17 -3.82
C THR A 410 -1.24 -3.84 -3.34
N THR A 411 -0.26 -3.04 -2.92
CA THR A 411 0.99 -3.57 -2.34
C THR A 411 0.95 -3.54 -0.80
N ASN A 412 1.73 -4.45 -0.16
CA ASN A 412 1.95 -4.41 1.29
C ASN A 412 2.48 -3.04 1.74
N VAL A 413 3.35 -2.43 0.93
CA VAL A 413 3.87 -1.07 1.15
C VAL A 413 2.74 -0.06 1.26
N GLN A 414 1.85 -0.02 0.26
CA GLN A 414 0.75 0.93 0.21
C GLN A 414 -0.24 0.74 1.37
N LEU A 415 -0.52 -0.51 1.75
CA LEU A 415 -1.39 -0.84 2.87
C LEU A 415 -0.82 -0.32 4.19
N PHE A 416 0.38 -0.77 4.56
CA PHE A 416 0.94 -0.48 5.88
C PHE A 416 1.46 0.95 6.01
N GLU A 417 2.06 1.52 4.95
CA GLU A 417 2.43 2.94 4.96
C GLU A 417 1.20 3.87 5.05
N SER A 418 0.03 3.46 4.57
CA SER A 418 -1.21 4.21 4.78
C SER A 418 -1.67 4.15 6.24
N ILE A 419 -1.62 2.97 6.87
CA ILE A 419 -2.00 2.78 8.27
C ILE A 419 -1.12 3.63 9.21
N TYR A 420 0.18 3.67 8.98
CA TYR A 420 1.13 4.36 9.85
C TYR A 420 1.47 5.79 9.42
N SER A 421 0.91 6.28 8.31
CA SER A 421 1.09 7.66 7.87
C SER A 421 0.57 8.68 8.88
N ASP A 422 1.17 9.85 8.87
CA ASP A 422 0.64 11.06 9.49
C ASP A 422 -0.14 11.94 8.51
N ARG A 423 0.02 11.72 7.19
CA ARG A 423 -0.48 12.60 6.14
C ARG A 423 -1.96 12.36 5.82
N PRO A 424 -2.80 13.42 5.75
CA PRO A 424 -4.22 13.31 5.44
C PRO A 424 -4.51 12.51 4.16
N SER A 425 -3.82 12.85 3.05
CA SER A 425 -4.02 12.21 1.75
C SER A 425 -3.76 10.69 1.74
N ARG A 426 -2.83 10.20 2.59
CA ARG A 426 -2.56 8.78 2.73
C ARG A 426 -3.53 8.09 3.70
N CYS A 427 -3.98 8.81 4.73
CA CYS A 427 -4.85 8.26 5.77
C CYS A 427 -6.32 8.15 5.35
N ARG A 428 -6.79 8.87 4.32
CA ARG A 428 -8.20 8.88 3.87
C ARG A 428 -8.80 7.49 3.67
N LYS A 429 -8.00 6.50 3.32
CA LYS A 429 -8.43 5.14 2.95
C LYS A 429 -8.51 4.15 4.12
N ILE A 430 -7.88 4.44 5.27
CA ILE A 430 -7.75 3.41 6.30
C ILE A 430 -9.05 3.07 7.02
N HIS A 431 -10.01 4.00 7.11
CA HIS A 431 -11.34 3.68 7.67
C HIS A 431 -12.08 2.61 6.85
N ASN A 432 -11.80 2.52 5.55
CA ASN A 432 -12.33 1.51 4.64
C ASN A 432 -11.67 0.11 4.80
N LEU A 433 -10.69 -0.03 5.69
CA LEU A 433 -10.21 -1.34 6.14
C LEU A 433 -11.18 -2.00 7.14
N ALA A 434 -12.05 -1.24 7.81
CA ALA A 434 -13.10 -1.80 8.64
C ALA A 434 -14.11 -2.59 7.78
N LYS A 435 -14.62 -3.70 8.32
CA LYS A 435 -15.54 -4.63 7.63
C LYS A 435 -15.04 -5.07 6.25
N SER A 436 -13.76 -5.35 6.12
CA SER A 436 -13.13 -5.84 4.90
C SER A 436 -12.50 -7.22 5.08
N VAL A 437 -12.30 -7.96 3.98
CA VAL A 437 -11.40 -9.10 3.94
C VAL A 437 -10.04 -8.61 3.42
N ILE A 438 -9.01 -8.71 4.26
CA ILE A 438 -7.64 -8.30 3.92
C ILE A 438 -6.83 -9.55 3.64
N VAL A 439 -6.51 -9.80 2.38
CA VAL A 439 -5.66 -10.92 1.96
C VAL A 439 -4.23 -10.40 1.81
N LEU A 440 -3.30 -10.94 2.59
CA LEU A 440 -1.88 -10.66 2.46
C LEU A 440 -1.21 -11.85 1.76
N ASP A 441 -0.82 -11.67 0.51
CA ASP A 441 -0.05 -12.68 -0.20
C ASP A 441 1.43 -12.56 0.15
N GLU A 442 2.13 -13.71 0.19
CA GLU A 442 3.54 -13.84 0.58
C GLU A 442 3.87 -13.07 1.89
N VAL A 443 3.09 -13.33 2.95
CA VAL A 443 3.19 -12.60 4.23
C VAL A 443 4.61 -12.62 4.85
N GLN A 444 5.44 -13.63 4.55
CA GLN A 444 6.83 -13.72 5.01
C GLN A 444 7.73 -12.62 4.42
N SER A 445 7.26 -11.90 3.39
CA SER A 445 7.98 -10.79 2.77
C SER A 445 7.86 -9.47 3.53
N ILE A 446 7.05 -9.40 4.61
CA ILE A 446 7.03 -8.22 5.49
C ILE A 446 8.43 -8.03 6.06
N PRO A 447 9.04 -6.82 5.92
CA PRO A 447 10.37 -6.57 6.44
C PRO A 447 10.43 -6.80 7.96
N ASP A 448 11.48 -7.48 8.42
CA ASP A 448 11.61 -7.84 9.84
C ASP A 448 11.47 -6.64 10.77
N SER A 449 12.09 -5.51 10.43
CA SER A 449 12.06 -4.26 11.21
C SER A 449 10.65 -3.69 11.45
N PHE A 450 9.67 -4.08 10.64
CA PHE A 450 8.27 -3.63 10.72
C PHE A 450 7.29 -4.77 11.02
N LEU A 451 7.77 -5.99 11.23
CA LEU A 451 6.90 -7.16 11.39
C LEU A 451 5.90 -6.97 12.54
N LYS A 452 6.39 -6.59 13.70
CA LYS A 452 5.56 -6.44 14.91
C LYS A 452 4.50 -5.34 14.77
N PRO A 453 4.81 -4.10 14.38
CA PRO A 453 3.78 -3.09 14.15
C PRO A 453 2.76 -3.52 13.07
N CYS A 454 3.16 -4.19 12.00
CA CYS A 454 2.23 -4.69 10.98
C CYS A 454 1.25 -5.72 11.55
N LEU A 455 1.75 -6.70 12.30
CA LEU A 455 0.92 -7.72 12.93
C LEU A 455 -0.02 -7.12 13.99
N TYR A 456 0.43 -6.12 14.75
CA TYR A 456 -0.41 -5.40 15.71
C TYR A 456 -1.58 -4.68 15.02
N ALA A 457 -1.32 -4.02 13.89
CA ALA A 457 -2.37 -3.36 13.13
C ALA A 457 -3.40 -4.35 12.56
N LEU A 458 -2.93 -5.49 12.02
CA LEU A 458 -3.80 -6.55 11.50
C LEU A 458 -4.65 -7.19 12.60
N ASP A 459 -4.05 -7.41 13.76
CA ASP A 459 -4.73 -7.91 14.95
C ASP A 459 -5.90 -7.00 15.36
N GLU A 460 -5.62 -5.71 15.50
CA GLU A 460 -6.63 -4.70 15.81
C GLU A 460 -7.76 -4.67 14.76
N LEU A 461 -7.43 -4.69 13.47
CA LEU A 461 -8.44 -4.70 12.41
C LEU A 461 -9.35 -5.92 12.49
N ALA A 462 -8.79 -7.10 12.74
CA ALA A 462 -9.57 -8.32 12.90
C ALA A 462 -10.42 -8.31 14.18
N ARG A 463 -9.88 -7.78 15.28
CA ARG A 463 -10.48 -7.86 16.60
C ARG A 463 -11.56 -6.79 16.84
N ASN A 464 -11.27 -5.55 16.46
CA ASN A 464 -12.09 -4.40 16.85
C ASN A 464 -12.83 -3.74 15.68
N TYR A 465 -12.44 -4.01 14.43
CA TYR A 465 -13.02 -3.36 13.25
C TYR A 465 -13.84 -4.30 12.36
N GLY A 466 -14.10 -5.52 12.83
CA GLY A 466 -14.95 -6.50 12.14
C GLY A 466 -14.37 -6.98 10.82
N SER A 467 -13.06 -6.86 10.62
CA SER A 467 -12.39 -7.29 9.41
C SER A 467 -11.93 -8.74 9.53
N THR A 468 -11.66 -9.39 8.40
CA THR A 468 -11.01 -10.69 8.34
C THR A 468 -9.65 -10.55 7.67
N VAL A 469 -8.62 -11.11 8.29
CA VAL A 469 -7.26 -11.14 7.77
C VAL A 469 -6.91 -12.54 7.29
N VAL A 470 -6.42 -12.67 6.06
CA VAL A 470 -5.98 -13.96 5.49
C VAL A 470 -4.49 -13.86 5.19
N LEU A 471 -3.69 -14.64 5.91
CA LEU A 471 -2.25 -14.73 5.72
C LEU A 471 -1.95 -15.83 4.71
N CYS A 472 -1.47 -15.48 3.52
CA CYS A 472 -1.14 -16.43 2.47
C CYS A 472 0.38 -16.61 2.37
N SER A 473 0.85 -17.86 2.33
CA SER A 473 2.26 -18.20 2.10
C SER A 473 2.40 -19.66 1.67
N ALA A 474 3.45 -19.97 0.92
CA ALA A 474 3.89 -21.36 0.73
C ALA A 474 4.72 -21.86 1.93
N THR A 475 5.39 -20.93 2.62
CA THR A 475 6.29 -21.18 3.76
C THR A 475 5.80 -20.37 4.96
N MET A 476 4.68 -20.79 5.58
CA MET A 476 4.05 -20.01 6.64
C MET A 476 4.91 -19.92 7.90
N PRO A 477 5.37 -18.72 8.30
CA PRO A 477 6.09 -18.53 9.54
C PRO A 477 5.19 -18.70 10.77
N SER A 478 5.77 -19.13 11.89
CA SER A 478 5.09 -19.04 13.18
C SER A 478 5.25 -17.64 13.77
N PHE A 479 4.21 -16.83 13.71
CA PHE A 479 4.19 -15.48 14.27
C PHE A 479 3.72 -15.43 15.74
N ALA A 480 3.61 -16.56 16.44
CA ALA A 480 2.95 -16.65 17.75
C ALA A 480 3.42 -15.60 18.79
N SER A 481 4.72 -15.28 18.81
CA SER A 481 5.30 -14.29 19.73
C SER A 481 5.29 -12.85 19.21
N GLN A 482 4.76 -12.61 18.03
CA GLN A 482 4.82 -11.30 17.35
C GLN A 482 3.48 -10.55 17.36
N TRP A 483 2.38 -11.23 17.72
CA TRP A 483 1.05 -10.62 17.83
C TRP A 483 0.89 -9.79 19.09
N LEU A 484 -0.02 -8.80 19.04
CA LEU A 484 -0.41 -8.02 20.21
C LEU A 484 -1.18 -8.89 21.22
N HIS A 485 -2.11 -9.69 20.70
CA HIS A 485 -2.87 -10.68 21.47
C HIS A 485 -2.39 -12.10 21.16
N ASP A 486 -2.80 -13.09 21.96
CA ASP A 486 -2.48 -14.50 21.66
C ASP A 486 -3.38 -15.03 20.53
N ILE A 487 -3.07 -14.63 19.28
CA ILE A 487 -3.80 -15.06 18.08
C ILE A 487 -3.26 -16.38 17.56
N LYS A 488 -4.21 -17.28 17.28
CA LYS A 488 -3.94 -18.50 16.51
C LYS A 488 -4.74 -18.44 15.22
N PRO A 489 -4.12 -18.14 14.08
CA PRO A 489 -4.80 -18.12 12.79
C PRO A 489 -5.52 -19.46 12.54
N VAL A 490 -6.74 -19.37 12.02
CA VAL A 490 -7.50 -20.57 11.59
C VAL A 490 -6.95 -21.03 10.24
N ASP A 491 -6.52 -22.27 10.18
CA ASP A 491 -5.98 -22.84 8.94
C ASP A 491 -7.09 -23.19 7.96
N LEU A 492 -7.12 -22.54 6.79
CA LEU A 492 -8.13 -22.76 5.76
C LEU A 492 -7.99 -24.13 5.08
N VAL A 493 -6.75 -24.60 4.94
CA VAL A 493 -6.46 -25.87 4.32
C VAL A 493 -5.74 -26.74 5.33
N PRO A 494 -6.44 -27.68 5.99
CA PRO A 494 -5.82 -28.60 6.95
C PRO A 494 -4.65 -29.36 6.32
N PRO A 495 -3.64 -29.77 7.12
CA PRO A 495 -2.43 -30.40 6.60
C PRO A 495 -2.66 -31.61 5.68
N ASP A 496 -3.67 -32.42 5.95
CA ASP A 496 -4.05 -33.60 5.15
C ASP A 496 -4.65 -33.25 3.77
N ARG A 497 -5.18 -32.04 3.59
CA ARG A 497 -5.74 -31.54 2.32
C ARG A 497 -4.76 -30.63 1.54
N ARG A 498 -3.57 -30.35 2.05
CA ARG A 498 -2.57 -29.50 1.36
C ARG A 498 -1.89 -30.21 0.20
N HIS A 499 -1.94 -31.55 0.19
CA HIS A 499 -1.30 -32.40 -0.82
C HIS A 499 0.22 -32.11 -0.97
N THR A 500 0.89 -31.72 0.11
CA THR A 500 2.29 -31.29 0.12
C THR A 500 3.19 -32.31 -0.55
N ASN A 501 3.03 -33.60 -0.21
CA ASN A 501 3.82 -34.69 -0.82
C ASN A 501 3.70 -34.76 -2.35
N LEU A 502 2.53 -34.43 -2.91
CA LEU A 502 2.32 -34.41 -4.37
C LEU A 502 3.06 -33.26 -5.03
N PHE A 503 3.04 -32.09 -4.37
CA PHE A 503 3.74 -30.91 -4.90
C PHE A 503 5.25 -31.01 -4.71
N ASP A 504 5.72 -31.54 -3.58
CA ASP A 504 7.15 -31.73 -3.29
C ASP A 504 7.76 -32.82 -4.17
N ALA A 505 7.04 -33.90 -4.49
CA ALA A 505 7.50 -34.99 -5.36
C ALA A 505 7.83 -34.54 -6.80
N ARG A 506 7.42 -33.32 -7.20
CA ARG A 506 7.74 -32.78 -8.54
C ARG A 506 9.18 -32.27 -8.65
N VAL A 507 9.83 -32.01 -7.52
CA VAL A 507 11.13 -31.36 -7.47
C VAL A 507 12.03 -32.09 -6.47
N SER A 508 13.25 -32.40 -6.88
CA SER A 508 14.31 -32.84 -5.97
C SER A 508 15.16 -31.62 -5.57
N ILE A 509 15.28 -31.36 -4.28
CA ILE A 509 16.16 -30.30 -3.76
C ILE A 509 17.39 -30.99 -3.13
N GLU A 510 18.55 -30.69 -3.68
CA GLU A 510 19.84 -31.28 -3.25
C GLU A 510 20.78 -30.16 -2.81
N ASP A 511 21.33 -30.26 -1.61
CA ASP A 511 22.46 -29.47 -1.15
C ASP A 511 23.75 -30.04 -1.72
N VAL A 512 24.36 -29.32 -2.66
CA VAL A 512 25.63 -29.72 -3.27
C VAL A 512 26.84 -29.18 -2.52
N GLY A 513 26.61 -28.48 -1.40
CA GLY A 513 27.65 -27.94 -0.55
C GLY A 513 28.44 -26.80 -1.19
N LYS A 514 29.73 -26.72 -0.87
CA LYS A 514 30.60 -25.68 -1.39
C LYS A 514 31.01 -25.95 -2.83
N VAL A 515 30.86 -24.94 -3.68
CA VAL A 515 31.31 -24.95 -5.08
C VAL A 515 32.18 -23.75 -5.37
N GLU A 516 33.18 -23.95 -6.24
CA GLU A 516 33.98 -22.85 -6.77
C GLU A 516 33.28 -22.22 -7.99
N PRO A 517 33.57 -20.95 -8.37
CA PRO A 517 32.96 -20.26 -9.51
C PRO A 517 33.05 -21.04 -10.82
N ASP A 518 34.18 -21.63 -11.13
CA ASP A 518 34.40 -22.42 -12.36
C ASP A 518 33.59 -23.71 -12.41
N GLU A 519 33.36 -24.34 -11.25
CA GLU A 519 32.48 -25.50 -11.14
C GLU A 519 31.03 -25.13 -11.33
N LEU A 520 30.59 -24.04 -10.70
CA LEU A 520 29.23 -23.51 -10.90
C LEU A 520 28.99 -23.16 -12.37
N PHE A 521 29.93 -22.44 -12.98
CA PHE A 521 29.89 -22.09 -14.40
C PHE A 521 29.70 -23.35 -15.27
N SER A 522 30.54 -24.37 -15.08
CA SER A 522 30.51 -25.61 -15.88
C SER A 522 29.14 -26.30 -15.78
N ARG A 523 28.60 -26.42 -14.54
CA ARG A 523 27.31 -27.05 -14.31
C ARG A 523 26.16 -26.28 -14.95
N VAL A 524 26.18 -24.94 -14.93
CA VAL A 524 25.15 -24.09 -15.55
C VAL A 524 25.27 -24.11 -17.08
N ALA A 525 26.48 -24.11 -17.63
CA ALA A 525 26.74 -24.15 -19.06
C ALA A 525 26.27 -25.45 -19.72
N GLU A 526 26.33 -26.59 -19.00
CA GLU A 526 25.88 -27.90 -19.47
C GLU A 526 24.36 -28.00 -19.65
N CYS A 527 23.57 -27.13 -18.97
CA CYS A 527 22.11 -27.15 -19.04
C CYS A 527 21.60 -26.35 -20.23
N ASP A 528 20.64 -26.90 -21.00
CA ASP A 528 19.96 -26.14 -22.06
C ASP A 528 18.96 -25.12 -21.52
N GLN A 529 18.18 -25.50 -20.51
CA GLN A 529 17.23 -24.62 -19.83
C GLN A 529 17.50 -24.62 -18.32
N VAL A 530 17.95 -23.49 -17.79
CA VAL A 530 18.36 -23.37 -16.38
C VAL A 530 18.12 -21.97 -15.84
N LEU A 531 17.74 -21.92 -14.59
CA LEU A 531 17.73 -20.71 -13.77
C LEU A 531 18.84 -20.81 -12.72
N CYS A 532 19.75 -19.86 -12.68
CA CYS A 532 20.73 -19.71 -11.62
C CYS A 532 20.46 -18.42 -10.83
N VAL A 533 20.17 -18.56 -9.53
CA VAL A 533 19.88 -17.43 -8.65
C VAL A 533 21.02 -17.25 -7.65
N VAL A 534 21.67 -16.11 -7.70
CA VAL A 534 22.76 -15.72 -6.80
C VAL A 534 22.38 -14.55 -5.90
N SER A 535 23.07 -14.37 -4.79
CA SER A 535 22.69 -13.41 -3.75
C SER A 535 23.22 -11.99 -4.02
N THR A 536 24.22 -11.83 -4.90
CA THR A 536 24.82 -10.53 -5.21
C THR A 536 24.76 -10.21 -6.70
N ARG A 537 24.64 -8.91 -7.04
CA ARG A 537 24.68 -8.45 -8.45
C ARG A 537 26.03 -8.76 -9.10
N LYS A 538 27.12 -8.58 -8.36
CA LYS A 538 28.47 -8.89 -8.87
C LYS A 538 28.61 -10.34 -9.26
N ALA A 539 28.10 -11.27 -8.44
CA ALA A 539 28.10 -12.68 -8.80
C ALA A 539 27.28 -12.95 -10.06
N ALA A 540 26.12 -12.29 -10.19
CA ALA A 540 25.28 -12.42 -11.38
C ALA A 540 26.01 -11.89 -12.62
N ASP A 541 26.66 -10.73 -12.54
CA ASP A 541 27.41 -10.12 -13.63
C ASP A 541 28.61 -11.00 -14.06
N LEU A 542 29.38 -11.51 -13.10
CA LEU A 542 30.56 -12.37 -13.39
C LEU A 542 30.14 -13.68 -14.06
N LEU A 543 29.12 -14.35 -13.52
CA LEU A 543 28.64 -15.62 -14.10
C LEU A 543 28.02 -15.41 -15.47
N PHE A 544 27.28 -14.31 -15.68
CA PHE A 544 26.71 -13.95 -16.97
C PHE A 544 27.81 -13.70 -18.01
N ASP A 545 28.85 -12.91 -17.69
CA ASP A 545 29.96 -12.61 -18.60
C ASP A 545 30.71 -13.87 -18.99
N ALA A 546 31.02 -14.74 -18.04
CA ALA A 546 31.68 -16.01 -18.30
C ALA A 546 30.86 -16.90 -19.24
N LEU A 547 29.53 -16.98 -19.05
CA LEU A 547 28.65 -17.75 -19.92
C LEU A 547 28.60 -17.17 -21.34
N VAL A 548 28.51 -15.86 -21.48
CA VAL A 548 28.48 -15.18 -22.80
C VAL A 548 29.82 -15.38 -23.52
N GLU A 549 30.93 -15.32 -22.84
CA GLU A 549 32.26 -15.52 -23.42
C GLU A 549 32.45 -16.94 -23.97
N GLU A 550 32.00 -17.97 -23.24
CA GLU A 550 32.25 -19.38 -23.60
C GLU A 550 31.16 -19.95 -24.51
N VAL A 551 29.87 -19.65 -24.25
CA VAL A 551 28.71 -20.27 -24.91
C VAL A 551 28.15 -19.35 -26.02
N GLY A 552 28.44 -18.05 -25.99
CA GLY A 552 27.86 -17.02 -26.84
C GLY A 552 26.61 -16.39 -26.24
N ASN A 553 26.17 -15.28 -26.81
CA ASN A 553 25.08 -14.46 -26.20
C ASN A 553 23.67 -15.04 -26.44
N GLU A 554 23.50 -15.98 -27.38
CA GLU A 554 22.17 -16.47 -27.71
C GLU A 554 21.55 -17.35 -26.60
N GLY A 555 20.39 -16.93 -26.08
CA GLY A 555 19.65 -17.68 -25.04
C GLY A 555 20.20 -17.52 -23.63
N ILE A 556 21.12 -16.58 -23.40
CA ILE A 556 21.60 -16.21 -22.08
C ILE A 556 20.95 -14.89 -21.66
N PHE A 557 20.40 -14.84 -20.45
CA PHE A 557 19.68 -13.69 -19.93
C PHE A 557 20.18 -13.33 -18.53
N HIS A 558 20.30 -12.03 -18.29
CA HIS A 558 20.58 -11.47 -16.98
C HIS A 558 19.32 -10.77 -16.43
N LEU A 559 19.05 -10.90 -15.13
CA LEU A 559 17.96 -10.19 -14.45
C LEU A 559 18.43 -9.61 -13.12
N SER A 560 18.36 -8.29 -12.98
CA SER A 560 18.70 -7.59 -11.74
C SER A 560 17.82 -6.36 -11.50
N ALA A 561 17.88 -5.82 -10.29
CA ALA A 561 17.15 -4.62 -9.89
C ALA A 561 17.64 -3.34 -10.61
N LEU A 562 18.85 -3.36 -11.20
CA LEU A 562 19.38 -2.24 -11.99
C LEU A 562 18.87 -2.17 -13.44
N MET A 563 18.01 -3.08 -13.85
CA MET A 563 17.21 -2.95 -15.06
C MET A 563 15.96 -2.13 -14.77
N VAL A 564 15.60 -1.18 -15.63
CA VAL A 564 14.33 -0.48 -15.52
C VAL A 564 13.14 -1.45 -15.65
N PRO A 565 11.99 -1.22 -15.00
CA PRO A 565 10.83 -2.12 -15.05
C PRO A 565 10.39 -2.49 -16.47
N ALA A 566 10.37 -1.53 -17.41
CA ALA A 566 10.03 -1.78 -18.82
C ALA A 566 10.98 -2.78 -19.47
N HIS A 567 12.29 -2.66 -19.23
CA HIS A 567 13.29 -3.58 -19.74
C HIS A 567 13.16 -4.98 -19.14
N ARG A 568 12.95 -5.07 -17.83
CA ARG A 568 12.71 -6.37 -17.15
C ARG A 568 11.52 -7.11 -17.75
N SER A 569 10.41 -6.41 -17.95
CA SER A 569 9.21 -6.99 -18.55
C SER A 569 9.47 -7.54 -19.96
N TYR A 570 10.27 -6.82 -20.76
CA TYR A 570 10.69 -7.27 -22.08
C TYR A 570 11.54 -8.55 -22.00
N VAL A 571 12.57 -8.58 -21.14
CA VAL A 571 13.45 -9.76 -20.95
C VAL A 571 12.66 -10.97 -20.44
N ILE A 572 11.78 -10.79 -19.45
CA ILE A 572 10.92 -11.88 -18.91
C ILE A 572 10.02 -12.44 -20.02
N SER A 573 9.48 -11.59 -20.90
CA SER A 573 8.66 -12.04 -22.02
C SER A 573 9.48 -12.85 -23.05
N ALA A 574 10.74 -12.46 -23.29
CA ALA A 574 11.66 -13.20 -24.16
C ALA A 574 12.02 -14.58 -23.56
N ILE A 575 12.33 -14.62 -22.26
CA ILE A 575 12.60 -15.87 -21.53
C ILE A 575 11.39 -16.82 -21.63
N ARG A 576 10.18 -16.32 -21.33
CA ARG A 576 8.94 -17.12 -21.38
C ARG A 576 8.74 -17.73 -22.76
N ARG A 577 8.96 -16.97 -23.83
CA ARG A 577 8.83 -17.46 -25.20
C ARG A 577 9.85 -18.56 -25.50
N ARG A 578 11.12 -18.37 -25.16
CA ARG A 578 12.17 -19.38 -25.39
C ARG A 578 11.91 -20.68 -24.65
N LEU A 579 11.47 -20.58 -23.38
CA LEU A 579 11.07 -21.75 -22.59
C LEU A 579 9.90 -22.50 -23.22
N SER A 580 8.88 -21.77 -23.68
CA SER A 580 7.71 -22.39 -24.33
C SER A 580 8.06 -23.06 -25.67
N ASP A 581 9.01 -22.51 -26.39
CA ASP A 581 9.48 -23.03 -27.69
C ASP A 581 10.49 -24.17 -27.54
N GLY A 582 10.88 -24.53 -26.32
CA GLY A 582 11.87 -25.58 -26.03
C GLY A 582 13.31 -25.21 -26.43
N LEU A 583 13.60 -23.90 -26.60
CA LEU A 583 14.91 -23.42 -26.99
C LEU A 583 15.84 -23.29 -25.78
N ALA A 584 17.16 -23.31 -26.03
CA ALA A 584 18.14 -23.07 -24.97
C ALA A 584 17.89 -21.72 -24.27
N CYS A 585 17.84 -21.74 -22.95
CA CYS A 585 17.47 -20.58 -22.15
C CYS A 585 18.19 -20.65 -20.78
N ARG A 586 19.27 -19.92 -20.64
CA ARG A 586 20.08 -19.83 -19.40
C ARG A 586 19.82 -18.47 -18.77
N VAL A 587 19.25 -18.47 -17.57
CA VAL A 587 18.90 -17.22 -16.87
C VAL A 587 19.73 -17.08 -15.60
N ILE A 588 20.50 -16.01 -15.51
CA ILE A 588 21.22 -15.64 -14.31
C ILE A 588 20.50 -14.47 -13.65
N SER A 589 20.12 -14.64 -12.41
CA SER A 589 19.29 -13.64 -11.69
C SER A 589 19.74 -13.44 -10.25
N THR A 590 19.44 -12.28 -9.72
CA THR A 590 19.37 -12.11 -8.25
C THR A 590 18.00 -12.58 -7.73
N GLN A 591 17.72 -12.37 -6.43
CA GLN A 591 16.44 -12.74 -5.80
C GLN A 591 15.18 -12.18 -6.49
N LEU A 592 15.35 -11.24 -7.40
CA LEU A 592 14.26 -10.61 -8.16
C LEU A 592 13.28 -11.62 -8.81
N ILE A 593 13.78 -12.79 -9.21
CA ILE A 593 12.98 -13.82 -9.90
C ILE A 593 12.19 -14.72 -8.93
N GLU A 594 12.53 -14.72 -7.65
CA GLU A 594 11.92 -15.60 -6.65
C GLU A 594 10.43 -15.29 -6.47
N ALA A 595 10.06 -14.03 -6.56
CA ALA A 595 8.68 -13.60 -6.41
C ALA A 595 8.14 -12.93 -7.69
N GLY A 596 6.92 -13.24 -8.05
CA GLY A 596 6.16 -12.53 -9.07
C GLY A 596 6.45 -12.84 -10.52
N VAL A 597 7.34 -13.76 -10.81
CA VAL A 597 7.63 -14.13 -12.19
C VAL A 597 7.11 -15.54 -12.47
N ASP A 598 6.22 -15.66 -13.45
CA ASP A 598 5.66 -16.95 -13.87
C ASP A 598 6.56 -17.57 -14.96
N LEU A 599 7.56 -18.31 -14.50
CA LEU A 599 8.50 -19.08 -15.33
C LEU A 599 8.62 -20.49 -14.79
N ASP A 600 8.92 -21.45 -15.69
CA ASP A 600 9.01 -22.87 -15.38
C ASP A 600 10.29 -23.45 -16.00
N PHE A 601 11.24 -23.84 -15.17
CA PHE A 601 12.52 -24.37 -15.58
C PHE A 601 12.68 -25.84 -15.19
N PRO A 602 13.36 -26.66 -15.98
CA PRO A 602 13.68 -28.06 -15.60
C PRO A 602 14.75 -28.12 -14.50
N VAL A 603 15.67 -27.17 -14.46
CA VAL A 603 16.79 -27.12 -13.52
C VAL A 603 16.92 -25.72 -12.91
N VAL A 604 17.12 -25.68 -11.59
CA VAL A 604 17.34 -24.43 -10.84
C VAL A 604 18.60 -24.59 -9.99
N PHE A 605 19.53 -23.67 -10.07
CA PHE A 605 20.63 -23.48 -9.12
C PHE A 605 20.29 -22.32 -8.19
N ARG A 606 20.43 -22.49 -6.89
CA ARG A 606 20.19 -21.42 -5.91
C ARG A 606 21.35 -21.36 -4.89
N GLU A 607 22.02 -20.20 -4.88
CA GLU A 607 23.00 -19.93 -3.81
C GLU A 607 22.28 -19.92 -2.46
N ILE A 608 22.91 -20.49 -1.44
CA ILE A 608 22.31 -20.59 -0.10
C ILE A 608 21.98 -19.20 0.46
N ALA A 609 20.76 -19.05 0.93
CA ALA A 609 20.21 -17.84 1.54
C ALA A 609 19.28 -18.24 2.69
N GLY A 610 18.23 -17.46 2.99
CA GLY A 610 17.13 -17.93 3.84
C GLY A 610 16.44 -19.15 3.22
N ILE A 611 15.97 -20.06 4.03
CA ILE A 611 15.25 -21.27 3.56
C ILE A 611 14.01 -20.90 2.76
N ASP A 612 13.30 -19.84 3.16
CA ASP A 612 12.16 -19.29 2.44
C ASP A 612 12.51 -18.85 1.01
N SER A 613 13.65 -18.22 0.83
CA SER A 613 14.17 -17.77 -0.47
C SER A 613 14.58 -18.97 -1.34
N VAL A 614 15.23 -19.98 -0.77
CA VAL A 614 15.54 -21.24 -1.48
C VAL A 614 14.26 -21.90 -2.01
N LEU A 615 13.23 -22.00 -1.18
CA LEU A 615 11.95 -22.60 -1.57
C LEU A 615 11.16 -21.78 -2.60
N GLN A 616 11.29 -20.44 -2.58
CA GLN A 616 10.73 -19.58 -3.62
C GLN A 616 11.38 -19.81 -4.98
N ALA A 617 12.73 -19.95 -5.00
CA ALA A 617 13.47 -20.32 -6.21
C ALA A 617 13.10 -21.72 -6.69
N ALA A 618 13.00 -22.71 -5.78
CA ALA A 618 12.54 -24.06 -6.07
C ALA A 618 11.14 -24.08 -6.69
N GLY A 619 10.27 -23.16 -6.28
CA GLY A 619 8.94 -22.96 -6.87
C GLY A 619 8.95 -22.52 -8.35
N ARG A 620 10.12 -22.27 -8.94
CA ARG A 620 10.32 -22.02 -10.38
C ARG A 620 10.79 -23.25 -11.14
N CYS A 621 10.98 -24.36 -10.43
CA CYS A 621 11.40 -25.64 -11.00
C CYS A 621 10.22 -26.56 -11.19
N ASN A 622 10.03 -27.08 -12.41
CA ASN A 622 8.93 -27.98 -12.78
C ASN A 622 7.57 -27.57 -12.17
N ARG A 623 7.31 -26.27 -12.24
CA ARG A 623 6.17 -25.59 -11.61
C ARG A 623 4.84 -26.16 -12.10
N GLU A 624 4.74 -26.42 -13.38
CA GLU A 624 3.52 -26.97 -14.00
C GLU A 624 3.45 -28.50 -13.96
N GLY A 625 4.48 -29.16 -13.41
CA GLY A 625 4.53 -30.63 -13.33
C GLY A 625 4.58 -31.30 -14.71
N ARG A 626 5.22 -30.64 -15.70
CA ARG A 626 5.36 -31.18 -17.06
C ARG A 626 6.42 -32.28 -17.16
N LEU A 627 7.40 -32.23 -16.26
CA LEU A 627 8.46 -33.21 -16.18
C LEU A 627 8.16 -34.22 -15.07
N PRO A 628 8.67 -35.46 -15.19
CA PRO A 628 8.59 -36.42 -14.09
C PRO A 628 9.25 -35.89 -12.80
N LEU A 629 10.37 -35.17 -12.93
CA LEU A 629 11.13 -34.60 -11.82
C LEU A 629 11.90 -33.38 -12.32
N GLY A 630 11.85 -32.27 -11.59
CA GLY A 630 12.73 -31.13 -11.75
C GLY A 630 13.86 -31.19 -10.73
N HIS A 631 14.98 -30.52 -10.99
CA HIS A 631 16.16 -30.57 -10.12
C HIS A 631 16.50 -29.17 -9.61
N VAL A 632 16.61 -29.05 -8.29
CA VAL A 632 17.08 -27.83 -7.62
C VAL A 632 18.37 -28.14 -6.89
N TYR A 633 19.44 -27.44 -7.23
CA TYR A 633 20.74 -27.56 -6.60
C TYR A 633 20.98 -26.32 -5.73
N VAL A 634 21.04 -26.54 -4.43
CA VAL A 634 21.40 -25.51 -3.44
C VAL A 634 22.90 -25.55 -3.25
N PHE A 635 23.58 -24.43 -3.42
CA PHE A 635 25.03 -24.37 -3.34
C PHE A 635 25.52 -23.21 -2.45
N ASP A 636 26.73 -23.35 -1.93
CA ASP A 636 27.45 -22.31 -1.22
C ASP A 636 28.72 -21.95 -2.01
N CYS A 637 28.75 -20.73 -2.60
CA CYS A 637 29.91 -20.19 -3.26
C CYS A 637 30.51 -19.04 -2.42
N PRO A 638 31.54 -19.29 -1.62
CA PRO A 638 32.11 -18.30 -0.70
C PRO A 638 32.65 -17.04 -1.39
N GLU A 639 33.10 -17.15 -2.65
CA GLU A 639 33.56 -16.00 -3.45
C GLU A 639 32.43 -15.06 -3.87
N TYR A 640 31.24 -15.61 -4.10
CA TYR A 640 30.03 -14.88 -4.48
C TYR A 640 29.20 -14.43 -3.28
N ALA A 641 29.48 -14.98 -2.11
CA ALA A 641 28.69 -14.75 -0.90
C ALA A 641 28.61 -13.27 -0.52
N PRO A 642 27.46 -12.79 -0.06
CA PRO A 642 27.32 -11.43 0.44
C PRO A 642 28.24 -11.18 1.64
N LYS A 643 29.03 -10.10 1.57
CA LYS A 643 29.98 -9.74 2.62
C LYS A 643 29.28 -8.89 3.70
N VAL A 644 29.71 -9.03 4.94
CA VAL A 644 29.25 -8.15 6.03
C VAL A 644 29.77 -6.73 5.77
N PRO A 645 28.89 -5.72 5.68
CA PRO A 645 29.33 -4.35 5.41
C PRO A 645 30.23 -3.79 6.53
N ARG A 646 31.20 -2.96 6.17
CA ARG A 646 31.95 -2.15 7.14
C ARG A 646 31.16 -0.88 7.43
N GLY A 647 30.68 -0.70 8.67
CA GLY A 647 29.88 0.46 9.08
C GLY A 647 28.37 0.18 9.16
N ASN A 648 27.54 1.17 8.83
CA ASN A 648 26.07 1.10 9.01
C ASN A 648 25.31 0.42 7.86
N GLY A 649 25.96 -0.34 6.98
CA GLY A 649 25.29 -1.05 5.91
C GLY A 649 24.41 -2.22 6.41
N SER A 650 23.43 -2.62 5.61
CA SER A 650 22.55 -3.75 5.94
C SER A 650 23.33 -5.06 6.00
N SER A 651 23.25 -5.76 7.11
CA SER A 651 23.80 -7.11 7.31
C SER A 651 22.75 -8.20 7.06
N TRP A 652 21.60 -7.88 6.47
CA TRP A 652 20.45 -8.80 6.34
C TRP A 652 20.79 -10.04 5.50
N LEU A 653 21.33 -9.87 4.28
CA LEU A 653 21.67 -11.02 3.43
C LEU A 653 22.75 -11.95 4.02
N PRO A 654 23.87 -11.45 4.55
CA PRO A 654 24.83 -12.29 5.24
C PRO A 654 24.21 -13.06 6.43
N LYS A 655 23.32 -12.42 7.16
CA LYS A 655 22.62 -13.01 8.31
C LYS A 655 21.67 -14.13 7.86
N MET A 656 20.85 -13.88 6.83
CA MET A 656 19.92 -14.89 6.29
C MET A 656 20.68 -16.10 5.73
N ARG A 657 21.82 -15.86 5.04
CA ARG A 657 22.71 -16.94 4.59
C ARG A 657 23.26 -17.75 5.75
N ALA A 658 23.73 -17.10 6.82
CA ALA A 658 24.24 -17.80 8.00
C ALA A 658 23.18 -18.69 8.66
N LEU A 659 21.97 -18.17 8.85
CA LEU A 659 20.81 -18.92 9.37
C LEU A 659 20.42 -20.09 8.46
N GLY A 660 20.42 -19.90 7.14
CA GLY A 660 20.15 -20.95 6.17
C GLY A 660 21.17 -22.09 6.25
N LEU A 661 22.47 -21.75 6.27
CA LEU A 661 23.56 -22.72 6.43
C LEU A 661 23.44 -23.52 7.75
N GLU A 662 23.07 -22.85 8.83
CA GLU A 662 22.89 -23.52 10.13
C GLU A 662 21.71 -24.50 10.08
N VAL A 663 20.60 -24.16 9.45
CA VAL A 663 19.46 -25.07 9.28
C VAL A 663 19.86 -26.27 8.42
N VAL A 664 20.54 -26.05 7.29
CA VAL A 664 21.02 -27.12 6.41
C VAL A 664 21.94 -28.11 7.16
N GLN A 665 22.75 -27.60 8.07
CA GLN A 665 23.68 -28.45 8.87
C GLN A 665 23.00 -29.19 10.04
N THR A 666 21.88 -28.68 10.56
CA THR A 666 21.30 -29.17 11.83
C THR A 666 19.98 -29.87 11.68
N ASP A 667 19.21 -29.61 10.62
CA ASP A 667 17.93 -30.25 10.38
C ASP A 667 18.06 -31.38 9.34
N PRO A 668 17.51 -32.57 9.59
CA PRO A 668 17.58 -33.68 8.63
C PRO A 668 16.71 -33.45 7.36
N ASP A 669 15.77 -32.54 7.42
CA ASP A 669 14.91 -32.14 6.30
C ASP A 669 14.87 -30.60 6.19
N PRO A 670 16.02 -29.97 5.82
CA PRO A 670 16.21 -28.53 5.92
C PRO A 670 15.27 -27.73 4.99
N PHE A 671 14.81 -28.33 3.90
CA PHE A 671 13.92 -27.70 2.93
C PHE A 671 12.46 -28.13 3.08
N GLY A 672 12.15 -28.99 4.05
CA GLY A 672 10.79 -29.37 4.42
C GLY A 672 10.21 -28.55 5.56
N GLY A 673 9.06 -28.99 6.06
CA GLY A 673 8.33 -28.25 7.09
C GLY A 673 9.09 -27.98 8.38
N SER A 674 9.94 -28.93 8.83
CA SER A 674 10.76 -28.77 10.05
C SER A 674 11.83 -27.69 9.88
N GLY A 675 12.56 -27.73 8.76
CA GLY A 675 13.60 -26.74 8.44
C GLY A 675 13.03 -25.32 8.30
N VAL A 676 11.89 -25.17 7.62
CA VAL A 676 11.18 -23.88 7.50
C VAL A 676 10.84 -23.32 8.89
N GLN A 677 10.23 -24.13 9.77
CA GLN A 677 9.86 -23.69 11.11
C GLN A 677 11.09 -23.34 11.96
N GLN A 678 12.15 -24.13 11.88
CA GLN A 678 13.41 -23.87 12.57
C GLN A 678 14.04 -22.56 12.10
N PHE A 679 14.09 -22.31 10.78
CA PHE A 679 14.60 -21.09 10.20
C PHE A 679 13.86 -19.85 10.71
N PHE A 680 12.54 -19.81 10.60
CA PHE A 680 11.78 -18.65 11.06
C PHE A 680 11.83 -18.42 12.56
N LYS A 681 11.85 -19.51 13.35
CA LYS A 681 12.03 -19.41 14.81
C LYS A 681 13.34 -18.72 15.16
N ARG A 682 14.45 -19.11 14.52
CA ARG A 682 15.76 -18.49 14.74
C ARG A 682 15.80 -17.06 14.21
N ARG A 683 15.28 -16.82 12.99
CA ARG A 683 15.19 -15.49 12.40
C ARG A 683 14.54 -14.50 13.36
N PHE A 684 13.37 -14.82 13.91
CA PHE A 684 12.64 -13.92 14.82
C PHE A 684 13.24 -13.84 16.24
N GLN A 685 14.16 -14.70 16.60
CA GLN A 685 14.94 -14.57 17.84
C GLN A 685 16.15 -13.65 17.67
N GLU A 686 16.73 -13.60 16.49
CA GLU A 686 17.96 -12.86 16.23
C GLU A 686 17.74 -11.48 15.60
N VAL A 687 16.57 -11.24 15.04
CA VAL A 687 16.25 -9.98 14.36
C VAL A 687 15.27 -9.17 15.20
N ASP A 688 15.52 -7.87 15.30
CA ASP A 688 14.59 -6.95 15.95
C ASP A 688 13.39 -6.71 15.03
N THR A 689 12.21 -7.13 15.50
CA THR A 689 10.94 -7.05 14.75
C THR A 689 10.18 -5.74 14.94
N ASP A 690 10.73 -4.81 15.73
CA ASP A 690 10.23 -3.45 16.00
C ASP A 690 11.40 -2.47 16.14
N SER A 691 12.33 -2.47 15.20
CA SER A 691 13.61 -1.72 15.29
C SER A 691 13.42 -0.20 15.39
N LEU A 692 12.27 0.32 14.96
CA LEU A 692 11.89 1.72 15.12
C LEU A 692 10.99 1.96 16.34
N GLU A 693 10.83 0.94 17.20
CA GLU A 693 10.08 1.00 18.45
C GLU A 693 8.60 1.46 18.28
N ILE A 694 8.03 1.28 17.09
CA ILE A 694 6.68 1.77 16.73
C ILE A 694 5.61 1.01 17.53
N ALA A 695 5.67 -0.32 17.54
CA ALA A 695 4.72 -1.12 18.32
C ALA A 695 4.85 -0.78 19.82
N ARG A 696 6.09 -0.62 20.31
CA ARG A 696 6.36 -0.22 21.69
C ARG A 696 5.77 1.16 22.01
N ASP A 697 6.03 2.16 21.18
CA ASP A 697 5.64 3.55 21.43
C ASP A 697 4.13 3.74 21.40
N PHE A 698 3.43 3.02 20.53
CA PHE A 698 1.97 3.11 20.42
C PHE A 698 1.23 2.16 21.37
N SER A 699 1.93 1.29 22.09
CA SER A 699 1.39 0.45 23.17
C SER A 699 1.82 0.89 24.58
N ASP A 700 2.57 1.99 24.73
CA ASP A 700 3.03 2.48 26.03
C ASP A 700 1.92 3.21 26.80
N PRO A 701 1.45 2.66 27.95
CA PRO A 701 0.39 3.29 28.74
C PRO A 701 0.75 4.69 29.26
N GLN A 702 2.03 4.99 29.49
CA GLN A 702 2.47 6.32 29.94
C GLN A 702 2.26 7.37 28.87
N ARG A 703 2.42 6.99 27.59
CA ARG A 703 2.13 7.88 26.47
C ARG A 703 0.63 8.16 26.36
N LEU A 704 -0.23 7.18 26.65
CA LEU A 704 -1.68 7.38 26.66
C LEU A 704 -2.11 8.36 27.74
N GLU A 705 -1.64 8.19 28.98
CA GLU A 705 -1.92 9.09 30.09
C GLU A 705 -1.46 10.52 29.80
N ALA A 706 -0.30 10.67 29.18
CA ALA A 706 0.27 11.96 28.81
C ALA A 706 -0.28 12.52 27.47
N ALA A 707 -1.12 11.79 26.73
CA ALA A 707 -1.51 12.07 25.34
C ALA A 707 -0.30 12.42 24.46
N ASN A 708 0.81 11.65 24.55
CA ASN A 708 2.09 11.99 23.95
C ASN A 708 2.56 10.92 22.97
N PHE A 709 1.95 10.87 21.79
CA PHE A 709 2.27 9.92 20.75
C PHE A 709 3.14 10.55 19.63
N PRO A 710 4.08 9.80 19.03
CA PRO A 710 4.98 10.28 17.99
C PRO A 710 4.40 10.05 16.59
N PHE A 711 3.19 10.52 16.29
CA PHE A 711 2.52 10.25 15.01
C PHE A 711 3.29 10.79 13.81
N GLU A 712 3.80 12.04 13.87
CA GLU A 712 4.59 12.64 12.79
C GLU A 712 5.91 11.90 12.56
N SER A 713 6.63 11.59 13.64
CA SER A 713 7.89 10.84 13.55
C SER A 713 7.67 9.44 12.98
N CYS A 714 6.66 8.72 13.47
CA CYS A 714 6.28 7.43 12.94
C CYS A 714 5.95 7.50 11.44
N GLY A 715 5.09 8.44 11.03
CA GLY A 715 4.71 8.60 9.61
C GLY A 715 5.88 8.93 8.68
N ARG A 716 6.94 9.54 9.20
CA ARG A 716 8.18 9.80 8.47
C ARG A 716 9.09 8.57 8.38
N GLU A 717 9.21 7.83 9.47
CA GLU A 717 10.18 6.74 9.64
C GLU A 717 9.65 5.39 9.16
N PHE A 718 8.33 5.19 9.18
CA PHE A 718 7.72 3.97 8.68
C PHE A 718 7.80 3.93 7.15
N ARG A 719 8.87 3.33 6.63
CA ARG A 719 9.13 3.14 5.21
C ARG A 719 9.53 1.70 4.97
N PHE A 720 8.70 0.96 4.24
CA PHE A 720 8.99 -0.44 3.87
C PHE A 720 10.18 -0.55 2.92
N ILE A 721 10.32 0.43 2.03
CA ILE A 721 11.43 0.53 1.10
C ILE A 721 12.36 1.60 1.65
N ASP A 722 13.57 1.19 2.01
CA ASP A 722 14.62 2.12 2.39
C ASP A 722 15.13 2.79 1.12
N ASP A 723 14.70 4.02 0.88
CA ASP A 723 15.10 4.84 -0.28
C ASP A 723 16.55 5.34 -0.11
N ALA A 724 17.47 4.44 0.24
CA ALA A 724 18.90 4.78 0.32
C ALA A 724 19.52 5.06 -1.07
N GLY A 725 18.75 4.93 -2.16
CA GLY A 725 19.18 5.16 -3.52
C GLY A 725 18.70 6.47 -4.12
N ILE A 726 19.44 6.95 -5.12
CA ILE A 726 19.03 8.08 -5.96
C ILE A 726 18.23 7.54 -7.16
N VAL A 727 17.05 8.10 -7.38
CA VAL A 727 16.22 7.72 -8.54
C VAL A 727 16.81 8.30 -9.81
N VAL A 728 17.14 7.42 -10.77
CA VAL A 728 17.69 7.78 -12.08
C VAL A 728 16.76 7.27 -13.17
N PHE A 729 16.26 8.18 -13.99
CA PHE A 729 15.54 7.87 -15.22
C PHE A 729 16.51 7.43 -16.29
N VAL A 730 16.19 6.34 -16.99
CA VAL A 730 16.97 5.78 -18.10
C VAL A 730 16.10 5.78 -19.35
N PRO A 731 16.46 6.52 -20.39
CA PRO A 731 15.69 6.58 -21.64
C PRO A 731 15.88 5.31 -22.49
N TRP A 732 15.46 4.17 -21.98
CA TRP A 732 15.59 2.88 -22.64
C TRP A 732 14.48 2.66 -23.68
N GLY A 733 14.84 2.26 -24.90
CA GLY A 733 13.90 2.02 -25.98
C GLY A 733 13.25 3.29 -26.56
N ALA A 734 12.36 3.13 -27.54
CA ALA A 734 11.73 4.26 -28.25
C ALA A 734 10.88 5.13 -27.30
N HIS A 735 10.04 4.51 -26.49
CA HIS A 735 9.15 5.24 -25.57
C HIS A 735 9.93 5.96 -24.45
N GLY A 736 11.01 5.35 -23.92
CA GLY A 736 11.89 6.04 -22.98
C GLY A 736 12.57 7.28 -23.60
N ALA A 737 12.93 7.23 -24.88
CA ALA A 737 13.47 8.36 -25.62
C ALA A 737 12.42 9.47 -25.81
N GLU A 738 11.16 9.14 -26.12
CA GLU A 738 10.04 10.10 -26.23
C GLU A 738 9.81 10.85 -24.91
N ILE A 739 9.85 10.13 -23.78
CA ILE A 739 9.74 10.74 -22.46
C ILE A 739 10.90 11.70 -22.20
N LEU A 740 12.14 11.32 -22.57
CA LEU A 740 13.32 12.20 -22.46
C LEU A 740 13.14 13.50 -23.25
N ASP A 741 12.65 13.39 -24.48
CA ASP A 741 12.41 14.57 -25.32
C ASP A 741 11.37 15.51 -24.69
N GLY A 742 10.31 14.98 -24.09
CA GLY A 742 9.34 15.74 -23.31
C GLY A 742 9.98 16.46 -22.11
N ILE A 743 10.82 15.76 -21.33
CA ILE A 743 11.55 16.34 -20.19
C ILE A 743 12.48 17.48 -20.65
N ARG A 744 13.23 17.28 -21.72
CA ARG A 744 14.14 18.30 -22.29
C ARG A 744 13.42 19.51 -22.86
N ALA A 745 12.20 19.30 -23.40
CA ALA A 745 11.33 20.38 -23.86
C ALA A 745 10.71 21.20 -22.73
N GLY A 746 11.00 20.85 -21.48
CA GLY A 746 10.44 21.52 -20.31
C GLY A 746 8.95 21.25 -20.08
N GLN A 747 8.43 20.19 -20.68
CA GLN A 747 7.06 19.75 -20.46
C GLN A 747 6.94 19.19 -19.02
N PHE A 748 6.22 19.91 -18.17
CA PHE A 748 5.88 19.44 -16.84
C PHE A 748 4.43 18.95 -16.86
N ASP A 749 4.26 17.63 -17.04
CA ASP A 749 2.97 16.96 -16.93
C ASP A 749 3.09 15.78 -15.95
N ILE A 750 2.11 15.60 -15.09
CA ILE A 750 2.03 14.44 -14.18
C ILE A 750 2.03 13.11 -14.96
N ARG A 751 1.59 13.12 -16.20
CA ARG A 751 1.63 11.98 -17.13
C ARG A 751 3.05 11.55 -17.43
N ILE A 752 3.91 12.52 -17.81
CA ILE A 752 5.34 12.27 -18.07
C ILE A 752 6.03 11.71 -16.84
N LEU A 753 5.73 12.26 -15.65
CA LEU A 753 6.30 11.76 -14.40
C LEU A 753 5.91 10.31 -14.09
N ARG A 754 4.66 9.94 -14.37
CA ARG A 754 4.18 8.57 -14.17
C ARG A 754 4.74 7.60 -15.20
N ALA A 755 4.69 7.95 -16.47
CA ALA A 755 5.29 7.15 -17.54
C ALA A 755 6.80 6.93 -17.29
N ALA A 756 7.49 7.95 -16.78
CA ALA A 756 8.90 7.86 -16.42
C ALA A 756 9.18 6.82 -15.31
N GLN A 757 8.24 6.52 -14.42
CA GLN A 757 8.46 5.56 -13.32
C GLN A 757 8.87 4.17 -13.82
N ARG A 758 8.32 3.70 -14.95
CA ARG A 758 8.71 2.43 -15.56
C ARG A 758 10.10 2.43 -16.17
N TYR A 759 10.70 3.60 -16.28
CA TYR A 759 12.03 3.85 -16.83
C TYR A 759 13.01 4.37 -15.78
N THR A 760 12.68 4.23 -14.48
CA THR A 760 13.58 4.63 -13.40
C THR A 760 14.18 3.42 -12.70
N VAL A 761 15.40 3.60 -12.18
CA VAL A 761 16.09 2.70 -11.27
C VAL A 761 16.51 3.45 -10.01
N SER A 762 16.48 2.79 -8.86
CA SER A 762 17.09 3.30 -7.63
C SER A 762 18.56 2.90 -7.61
N VAL A 763 19.43 3.88 -7.67
CA VAL A 763 20.88 3.71 -7.78
C VAL A 763 21.51 4.02 -6.43
N PRO A 764 22.33 3.14 -5.86
CA PRO A 764 23.08 3.42 -4.66
C PRO A 764 23.89 4.71 -4.75
N ILE A 765 23.98 5.48 -3.68
CA ILE A 765 24.61 6.81 -3.64
C ILE A 765 26.04 6.77 -4.21
N TRP A 766 26.81 5.74 -3.89
CA TRP A 766 28.18 5.62 -4.40
C TRP A 766 28.24 5.42 -5.91
N GLN A 767 27.36 4.57 -6.49
CA GLN A 767 27.26 4.38 -7.96
C GLN A 767 26.76 5.65 -8.64
N PHE A 768 25.77 6.31 -8.03
CA PHE A 768 25.29 7.60 -8.51
C PHE A 768 26.40 8.66 -8.55
N ASN A 769 27.26 8.73 -7.55
CA ASN A 769 28.40 9.66 -7.54
C ASN A 769 29.37 9.37 -8.70
N VAL A 770 29.64 8.10 -9.01
CA VAL A 770 30.46 7.71 -10.18
C VAL A 770 29.83 8.23 -11.46
N LEU A 771 28.52 8.01 -11.67
CA LEU A 771 27.80 8.51 -12.85
C LEU A 771 27.82 10.04 -12.94
N LYS A 772 27.66 10.71 -11.80
CA LYS A 772 27.66 12.15 -11.71
C LYS A 772 29.04 12.74 -12.01
N ASP A 773 30.10 12.18 -11.45
CA ASP A 773 31.49 12.61 -11.68
C ASP A 773 31.91 12.36 -13.13
N ALA A 774 31.41 11.29 -13.75
CA ALA A 774 31.55 11.03 -15.19
C ALA A 774 30.71 11.96 -16.08
N GLY A 775 29.82 12.77 -15.48
CA GLY A 775 28.90 13.66 -16.21
C GLY A 775 27.86 12.91 -17.04
N GLU A 776 27.47 11.69 -16.64
CA GLU A 776 26.49 10.86 -17.34
C GLU A 776 25.07 11.09 -16.87
N VAL A 777 24.85 11.79 -15.75
CA VAL A 777 23.54 12.13 -15.25
C VAL A 777 23.34 13.63 -15.13
N SER A 778 22.15 14.10 -15.49
CA SER A 778 21.72 15.50 -15.43
C SER A 778 20.50 15.66 -14.56
N SER A 779 20.35 16.82 -13.92
CA SER A 779 19.12 17.21 -13.22
C SER A 779 18.33 18.23 -14.03
N TYR A 780 17.01 18.09 -14.05
CA TYR A 780 16.09 19.02 -14.69
C TYR A 780 15.12 19.58 -13.63
N ASP A 781 14.88 20.89 -13.64
CA ASP A 781 13.98 21.54 -12.69
C ASP A 781 12.52 21.08 -12.80
N THR A 782 12.19 20.40 -13.90
CA THR A 782 10.83 19.92 -14.22
C THR A 782 10.54 18.55 -13.65
N VAL A 783 11.54 17.77 -13.22
CA VAL A 783 11.35 16.40 -12.71
C VAL A 783 12.09 16.16 -11.41
N PRO A 784 11.60 15.33 -10.49
CA PRO A 784 12.19 15.09 -9.17
C PRO A 784 13.27 13.99 -9.16
N PHE A 785 13.75 13.56 -10.32
CA PHE A 785 14.75 12.50 -10.48
C PHE A 785 15.88 12.94 -11.40
N TRP A 786 17.01 12.25 -11.34
CA TRP A 786 18.13 12.44 -12.26
C TRP A 786 17.89 11.70 -13.56
N VAL A 787 18.43 12.16 -14.64
CA VAL A 787 18.29 11.60 -16.00
C VAL A 787 19.64 11.09 -16.48
N LEU A 788 19.70 9.82 -16.92
CA LEU A 788 20.87 9.27 -17.59
C LEU A 788 20.91 9.80 -19.03
N GLU A 789 22.00 10.49 -19.37
CA GLU A 789 22.11 11.18 -20.65
C GLU A 789 22.69 10.29 -21.74
N PRO A 790 22.00 10.12 -22.89
CA PRO A 790 22.58 9.45 -24.05
C PRO A 790 23.79 10.23 -24.57
N ARG A 791 24.88 9.52 -24.88
CA ARG A 791 26.07 10.06 -25.53
C ARG A 791 26.20 9.45 -26.91
N SER A 792 26.21 10.29 -27.97
CA SER A 792 26.30 9.83 -29.34
C SER A 792 25.27 8.74 -29.74
N GLY A 793 24.06 8.81 -29.16
CA GLY A 793 22.99 7.86 -29.43
C GLY A 793 23.08 6.54 -28.65
N SER A 794 24.02 6.41 -27.72
CA SER A 794 24.14 5.27 -26.80
C SER A 794 23.99 5.69 -25.33
N LEU A 795 23.72 4.73 -24.46
CA LEU A 795 23.73 4.87 -23.00
C LEU A 795 24.98 4.17 -22.47
N PRO A 796 26.12 4.87 -22.23
CA PRO A 796 27.39 4.23 -21.91
C PRO A 796 27.34 3.30 -20.71
N SER A 797 26.60 3.72 -19.65
CA SER A 797 26.46 2.93 -18.42
C SER A 797 25.15 2.12 -18.35
N TYR A 798 24.44 1.91 -19.46
CA TYR A 798 23.24 1.08 -19.49
C TYR A 798 23.27 0.12 -20.69
N SER A 799 23.37 -1.18 -20.42
CA SER A 799 23.37 -2.22 -21.46
C SER A 799 21.97 -2.85 -21.66
N ASN A 800 21.75 -3.39 -22.87
CA ASN A 800 20.54 -4.16 -23.18
C ASN A 800 20.55 -5.57 -22.57
N GLU A 801 21.66 -6.01 -22.02
CA GLU A 801 21.82 -7.32 -21.40
C GLU A 801 21.70 -7.25 -19.89
N LYS A 802 22.36 -6.27 -19.24
CA LYS A 802 22.51 -6.22 -17.78
C LYS A 802 21.76 -5.07 -17.10
N GLY A 803 21.28 -4.07 -17.85
CA GLY A 803 20.77 -2.82 -17.29
C GLY A 803 21.90 -1.85 -16.93
N LEU A 804 21.79 -1.13 -15.82
CA LEU A 804 22.79 -0.16 -15.38
C LEU A 804 24.05 -0.87 -14.89
N VAL A 805 25.18 -0.59 -15.53
CA VAL A 805 26.50 -1.12 -15.18
C VAL A 805 27.41 0.06 -14.84
N VAL A 806 27.81 0.17 -13.59
CA VAL A 806 28.74 1.20 -13.12
C VAL A 806 30.03 0.51 -12.68
N SER A 807 31.09 0.66 -13.47
CA SER A 807 32.39 0.13 -13.08
C SER A 807 33.00 0.98 -11.96
N SER A 808 33.34 0.37 -10.84
CA SER A 808 34.19 0.98 -9.83
C SER A 808 35.24 -0.05 -9.40
N ASP A 809 36.48 0.44 -9.28
CA ASP A 809 37.57 -0.31 -8.67
C ASP A 809 37.45 -0.44 -7.14
N GLY A 810 36.28 -0.11 -6.58
CA GLY A 810 36.00 -0.07 -5.14
C GLY A 810 35.02 -1.14 -4.69
N ASP A 811 35.35 -1.75 -3.56
CA ASP A 811 34.62 -2.80 -2.86
C ASP A 811 33.09 -2.73 -2.92
N ASP A 812 32.47 -3.83 -3.34
CA ASP A 812 31.03 -4.06 -3.35
C ASP A 812 30.41 -3.99 -1.95
N PHE A 813 29.72 -2.93 -1.65
CA PHE A 813 29.08 -2.75 -0.35
C PHE A 813 27.59 -2.47 -0.40
N LEU A 814 26.84 -2.85 -1.44
CA LEU A 814 25.38 -2.73 -1.34
C LEU A 814 24.68 -3.87 -2.06
N THR A 815 24.25 -4.80 -1.26
CA THR A 815 23.14 -5.69 -1.51
C THR A 815 21.84 -4.92 -1.21
N LEU A 816 20.95 -4.84 -2.20
CA LEU A 816 19.54 -4.36 -2.14
C LEU A 816 19.28 -3.13 -1.32
#